data_8950f36069585f90ac8584921e2014ef
#
_entry.id   8950f36069585f90ac8584921e2014ef
#
_cell.length_a   1.000
_cell.length_b   1.000
_cell.length_c   1.000
_cell.angle_alpha   90.00
_cell.angle_beta   90.00
_cell.angle_gamma   90.00
#
_symmetry.space_group_name_H-M   'P 1'
#
loop_
_entity.id
_entity.type
_entity.pdbx_description
1 polymer ?
#
loop_
_entity_poly.entity_id
_entity_poly.type
_entity_poly.pdbx_seq_one_letter_code
_entity_poly.pdbx_strand_id
1 'polypeptide(L)'
;MIDKMLIRGAKVHNLKNIDVDIPLGKIVGIAGVSGSGKSSLALGVLYAEGSRRYLEALSTYTRRRMTQAAKASVDEVLYVPAALALHQRPGVPGIRSTFGTGTELLNSLRLMYSRLASHRCPNGHYLEPSLAVAAGKELVCPECGARFYAPSAEELAFNSQGACHKCGGTGSVRTVDMASLVPDDSLSIDEGAVAPWNSLMWSLMTDVCREMGVRTDVPFRDLTAEEKETVYHGPAEKKHIFYHAKNSNQAGELDFTYFNAVYTVENALAKVKDEKGMKRVEKFLKEDICPECRGTRLSAAARAPKLRGISLDGACAMTLSELVDWVRGVPGSLPEEMRPMAESICDAFQSTARRLMDLGLGYLTLDRSAATLSTGERQRMQLARAVRNRTTGVLYVLDEPSIGLHPSNIVGLTGVMHDLVADGNSVILVDHDTQILKEADWIVEMGPEAGANGGHVIAQGTIPAVEENPASQIGPFLSGKAETKLRNCAAKDKLFSDGGIHLSTSEIHTVKPLEVDIPKGRLTVVTGVSGSGKTTMVLESLVPALEASINGRTLPAHTRAINAGGIAHVKLIDATPIGINVRSTVATYAGVHDELRKLYARSAGAREKGYKASDFSYNTGSLRCPGCDGTGVVSLDVQFLPDVNIPCPDCRGSRYARAAYDVKLAGTTGTGVSLPELMDMDVNSAIEFCRDMKTVSQRLNILKQLGLGYLTLGEETPSLSGGEAQRLKLASEIGKTQEDSVFVFDEPSIGLHPLDVRVLLGVFQALLDNGATVIVIEHDLDVIRNADYVIDMGPGGGDAGGRIVACGTPQEIQSSEDSITGRYL
;
A
#
# COMPACT_ATOMS: atom_id res chain seq x y z
N MET A 1 7.64 28.16 -32.96
CA MET A 1 7.97 27.03 -32.06
C MET A 1 6.66 26.38 -31.63
N ILE A 2 6.63 25.06 -31.54
CA ILE A 2 5.44 24.34 -31.00
C ILE A 2 5.46 24.58 -29.51
N ASP A 3 4.39 25.20 -28.98
CA ASP A 3 4.27 25.59 -27.59
C ASP A 3 3.15 24.87 -26.81
N LYS A 4 2.39 24.02 -27.51
CA LYS A 4 1.25 23.29 -26.93
C LYS A 4 1.13 21.87 -27.46
N MET A 5 0.63 20.99 -26.61
CA MET A 5 0.05 19.69 -26.99
C MET A 5 -1.42 19.92 -27.36
N LEU A 6 -1.86 19.31 -28.46
CA LEU A 6 -3.25 19.44 -28.94
C LEU A 6 -3.94 18.09 -28.86
N ILE A 7 -5.03 18.02 -28.11
CA ILE A 7 -5.90 16.85 -27.97
C ILE A 7 -7.26 17.19 -28.56
N ARG A 8 -7.78 16.33 -29.45
CA ARG A 8 -9.08 16.49 -30.09
C ARG A 8 -9.89 15.20 -30.01
N GLY A 9 -11.14 15.33 -29.61
CA GLY A 9 -12.07 14.23 -29.60
C GLY A 9 -11.72 13.10 -28.62
N ALA A 10 -11.20 13.43 -27.43
CA ALA A 10 -10.84 12.39 -26.45
C ALA A 10 -12.08 11.75 -25.80
N LYS A 11 -12.16 10.41 -25.88
CA LYS A 11 -13.29 9.57 -25.44
C LYS A 11 -12.85 8.42 -24.55
N VAL A 12 -11.71 8.54 -23.87
CA VAL A 12 -11.16 7.50 -22.99
C VAL A 12 -11.96 7.44 -21.68
N HIS A 13 -12.39 6.26 -21.30
CA HIS A 13 -13.21 6.00 -20.10
C HIS A 13 -14.46 6.92 -20.07
N ASN A 14 -14.53 7.82 -19.09
CA ASN A 14 -15.66 8.73 -18.92
C ASN A 14 -15.55 10.05 -19.70
N LEU A 15 -14.46 10.30 -20.45
CA LEU A 15 -14.28 11.54 -21.21
C LEU A 15 -15.35 11.72 -22.29
N LYS A 16 -15.93 12.94 -22.40
CA LYS A 16 -17.07 13.26 -23.25
C LYS A 16 -16.66 13.99 -24.54
N ASN A 17 -15.80 13.34 -25.35
CA ASN A 17 -15.36 13.89 -26.63
C ASN A 17 -14.73 15.28 -26.47
N ILE A 18 -13.77 15.40 -25.57
CA ILE A 18 -13.18 16.67 -25.18
C ILE A 18 -12.05 17.10 -26.09
N ASP A 19 -11.97 18.43 -26.28
CA ASP A 19 -10.84 19.11 -26.93
C ASP A 19 -10.10 19.92 -25.85
N VAL A 20 -8.78 19.81 -25.80
CA VAL A 20 -7.95 20.54 -24.84
C VAL A 20 -6.58 20.86 -25.39
N ASP A 21 -6.12 22.09 -25.15
CA ASP A 21 -4.77 22.57 -25.47
C ASP A 21 -3.95 22.68 -24.18
N ILE A 22 -2.81 22.02 -24.13
CA ILE A 22 -1.95 21.96 -22.95
C ILE A 22 -0.58 22.55 -23.29
N PRO A 23 -0.11 23.58 -22.56
CA PRO A 23 1.17 24.21 -22.84
C PRO A 23 2.35 23.26 -22.55
N LEU A 24 3.42 23.36 -23.37
CA LEU A 24 4.69 22.65 -23.20
C LEU A 24 5.67 23.48 -22.36
N GLY A 25 6.64 22.79 -21.71
CA GLY A 25 7.67 23.43 -20.89
C GLY A 25 7.09 24.14 -19.65
N LYS A 26 6.00 23.64 -19.11
CA LYS A 26 5.25 24.19 -17.99
C LYS A 26 4.81 23.11 -17.01
N ILE A 27 4.48 23.53 -15.78
CA ILE A 27 3.75 22.72 -14.82
C ILE A 27 2.25 22.94 -15.08
N VAL A 28 1.55 21.89 -15.48
CA VAL A 28 0.11 21.92 -15.75
C VAL A 28 -0.64 21.06 -14.74
N GLY A 29 -1.45 21.71 -13.92
CA GLY A 29 -2.32 21.04 -12.95
C GLY A 29 -3.60 20.52 -13.61
N ILE A 30 -3.95 19.25 -13.39
CA ILE A 30 -5.26 18.69 -13.75
C ILE A 30 -6.03 18.48 -12.45
N ALA A 31 -7.05 19.33 -12.23
CA ALA A 31 -7.89 19.34 -11.05
C ALA A 31 -9.31 18.84 -11.32
N GLY A 32 -10.12 18.67 -10.27
CA GLY A 32 -11.54 18.31 -10.34
C GLY A 32 -11.94 17.24 -9.33
N VAL A 33 -13.22 17.03 -9.11
CA VAL A 33 -13.74 16.05 -8.15
C VAL A 33 -13.32 14.61 -8.47
N SER A 34 -13.38 13.72 -7.48
CA SER A 34 -13.06 12.30 -7.66
C SER A 34 -13.97 11.69 -8.75
N GLY A 35 -13.41 10.90 -9.68
CA GLY A 35 -14.19 10.32 -10.79
C GLY A 35 -14.55 11.28 -11.93
N SER A 36 -14.06 12.52 -11.96
CA SER A 36 -14.37 13.51 -13.02
C SER A 36 -13.62 13.29 -14.34
N GLY A 37 -12.65 12.34 -14.39
CA GLY A 37 -11.91 12.04 -15.62
C GLY A 37 -10.46 12.56 -15.67
N LYS A 38 -9.92 13.07 -14.55
CA LYS A 38 -8.52 13.56 -14.45
C LYS A 38 -7.50 12.53 -14.92
N SER A 39 -7.49 11.36 -14.29
CA SER A 39 -6.56 10.26 -14.66
C SER A 39 -6.86 9.72 -16.06
N SER A 40 -8.11 9.81 -16.55
CA SER A 40 -8.46 9.45 -17.93
C SER A 40 -7.75 10.38 -18.94
N LEU A 41 -7.67 11.69 -18.65
CA LEU A 41 -6.95 12.64 -19.49
C LEU A 41 -5.43 12.47 -19.33
N ALA A 42 -4.92 12.46 -18.09
CA ALA A 42 -3.48 12.42 -17.80
C ALA A 42 -2.82 11.10 -18.21
N LEU A 43 -3.35 9.99 -17.72
CA LEU A 43 -2.78 8.65 -17.95
C LEU A 43 -3.37 7.99 -19.19
N GLY A 44 -4.69 8.06 -19.36
CA GLY A 44 -5.41 7.40 -20.46
C GLY A 44 -5.18 8.06 -21.84
N VAL A 45 -4.88 9.35 -21.89
CA VAL A 45 -4.60 10.06 -23.15
C VAL A 45 -3.14 10.48 -23.24
N LEU A 46 -2.67 11.40 -22.39
CA LEU A 46 -1.34 12.02 -22.56
C LEU A 46 -0.19 11.02 -22.37
N TYR A 47 -0.21 10.29 -21.27
CA TYR A 47 0.81 9.25 -21.02
C TYR A 47 0.71 8.11 -22.05
N ALA A 48 -0.49 7.61 -22.32
CA ALA A 48 -0.67 6.50 -23.26
C ALA A 48 -0.13 6.84 -24.64
N GLU A 49 -0.45 8.02 -25.19
CA GLU A 49 0.02 8.45 -26.51
C GLU A 49 1.52 8.81 -26.51
N GLY A 50 2.03 9.50 -25.50
CA GLY A 50 3.46 9.82 -25.38
C GLY A 50 4.34 8.58 -25.22
N SER A 51 3.92 7.63 -24.36
CA SER A 51 4.59 6.35 -24.17
C SER A 51 4.55 5.49 -25.45
N ARG A 52 3.40 5.40 -26.11
CA ARG A 52 3.22 4.66 -27.36
C ARG A 52 4.17 5.17 -28.47
N ARG A 53 4.22 6.46 -28.71
CA ARG A 53 5.09 7.09 -29.72
C ARG A 53 6.57 6.83 -29.44
N TYR A 54 6.97 6.89 -28.15
CA TYR A 54 8.34 6.53 -27.76
C TYR A 54 8.65 5.06 -28.07
N LEU A 55 7.74 4.14 -27.71
CA LEU A 55 7.91 2.72 -27.97
C LEU A 55 7.90 2.38 -29.46
N GLU A 56 7.12 3.08 -30.28
CA GLU A 56 7.12 2.91 -31.73
C GLU A 56 8.46 3.24 -32.40
N ALA A 57 9.24 4.14 -31.80
CA ALA A 57 10.58 4.47 -32.27
C ALA A 57 11.63 3.39 -31.93
N LEU A 58 11.31 2.44 -31.03
CA LEU A 58 12.21 1.36 -30.62
C LEU A 58 12.11 0.15 -31.54
N SER A 59 13.17 -0.70 -31.53
CA SER A 59 13.17 -1.97 -32.26
C SER A 59 12.03 -2.90 -31.81
N THR A 60 11.55 -3.75 -32.73
CA THR A 60 10.48 -4.71 -32.44
C THR A 60 10.82 -5.67 -31.30
N TYR A 61 12.09 -6.01 -31.12
CA TYR A 61 12.57 -6.86 -30.03
C TYR A 61 12.43 -6.17 -28.67
N THR A 62 12.86 -4.91 -28.58
CA THR A 62 12.75 -4.11 -27.33
C THR A 62 11.28 -3.83 -26.99
N ARG A 63 10.48 -3.50 -28.01
CA ARG A 63 9.04 -3.22 -27.86
C ARG A 63 8.26 -4.39 -27.27
N ARG A 64 8.58 -5.64 -27.65
CA ARG A 64 7.94 -6.85 -27.12
C ARG A 64 8.21 -7.12 -25.64
N ARG A 65 9.26 -6.52 -25.08
CA ARG A 65 9.65 -6.70 -23.66
C ARG A 65 9.17 -5.58 -22.74
N MET A 66 8.55 -4.55 -23.29
CA MET A 66 8.05 -3.40 -22.52
C MET A 66 6.52 -3.43 -22.47
N THR A 67 5.97 -3.14 -21.30
CA THR A 67 4.51 -2.98 -21.13
C THR A 67 4.05 -1.83 -22.02
N GLN A 68 3.10 -2.10 -22.94
CA GLN A 68 2.55 -1.09 -23.82
C GLN A 68 1.24 -0.55 -23.21
N ALA A 69 1.11 0.77 -23.17
CA ALA A 69 -0.16 1.39 -22.89
C ALA A 69 -1.16 1.11 -24.03
N ALA A 70 -2.42 0.88 -23.69
CA ALA A 70 -3.47 0.73 -24.67
C ALA A 70 -3.58 2.01 -25.52
N LYS A 71 -3.93 1.86 -26.80
CA LYS A 71 -4.18 3.02 -27.67
C LYS A 71 -5.34 3.84 -27.13
N ALA A 72 -5.10 5.13 -26.94
CA ALA A 72 -6.15 6.04 -26.48
C ALA A 72 -7.28 6.15 -27.52
N SER A 73 -8.54 6.24 -27.04
CA SER A 73 -9.70 6.53 -27.88
C SER A 73 -9.78 8.05 -28.06
N VAL A 74 -9.08 8.56 -29.08
CA VAL A 74 -9.00 9.99 -29.43
C VAL A 74 -9.06 10.14 -30.93
N ASP A 75 -9.62 11.25 -31.42
CA ASP A 75 -9.66 11.53 -32.85
C ASP A 75 -8.27 11.98 -33.34
N GLU A 76 -7.61 12.90 -32.62
CA GLU A 76 -6.29 13.39 -32.93
C GLU A 76 -5.51 13.81 -31.66
N VAL A 77 -4.21 13.50 -31.62
CA VAL A 77 -3.27 13.98 -30.60
C VAL A 77 -1.99 14.43 -31.26
N LEU A 78 -1.60 15.70 -31.12
CA LEU A 78 -0.42 16.29 -31.72
C LEU A 78 0.55 16.80 -30.66
N TYR A 79 1.85 16.70 -30.98
CA TYR A 79 2.96 17.31 -30.23
C TYR A 79 3.15 16.81 -28.79
N VAL A 80 2.63 15.64 -28.44
CA VAL A 80 2.88 15.01 -27.13
C VAL A 80 4.29 14.43 -27.13
N PRO A 81 5.16 14.85 -26.18
CA PRO A 81 6.51 14.29 -26.05
C PRO A 81 6.49 12.81 -25.60
N ALA A 82 7.68 12.17 -25.61
CA ALA A 82 7.85 10.92 -24.88
C ALA A 82 7.43 11.08 -23.42
N ALA A 83 6.56 10.21 -22.91
CA ALA A 83 5.96 10.38 -21.61
C ALA A 83 6.44 9.32 -20.60
N LEU A 84 6.67 9.77 -19.37
CA LEU A 84 6.92 8.95 -18.18
C LEU A 84 5.83 9.22 -17.16
N ALA A 85 5.22 8.16 -16.62
CA ALA A 85 4.21 8.30 -15.57
C ALA A 85 4.71 7.80 -14.22
N LEU A 86 4.37 8.54 -13.18
CA LEU A 86 4.46 8.14 -11.79
C LEU A 86 3.03 7.94 -11.29
N HIS A 87 2.64 6.67 -11.20
CA HIS A 87 1.29 6.29 -10.79
C HIS A 87 1.06 6.50 -9.30
N GLN A 88 -0.18 6.80 -8.92
CA GLN A 88 -0.64 6.93 -7.54
C GLN A 88 -0.21 5.72 -6.67
N ARG A 89 -0.28 4.51 -7.21
CA ARG A 89 0.10 3.27 -6.53
C ARG A 89 1.23 2.57 -7.25
N PRO A 90 2.49 2.85 -6.89
CA PRO A 90 3.61 2.07 -7.39
C PRO A 90 3.49 0.60 -6.97
N GLY A 91 3.81 -0.32 -7.88
CA GLY A 91 3.84 -1.74 -7.57
C GLY A 91 4.72 -2.04 -6.34
N VAL A 92 4.33 -3.04 -5.54
CA VAL A 92 5.12 -3.47 -4.38
C VAL A 92 6.38 -4.15 -4.88
N PRO A 93 7.57 -3.64 -4.52
CA PRO A 93 8.83 -4.24 -4.95
C PRO A 93 9.03 -5.64 -4.34
N GLY A 94 9.82 -6.47 -5.01
CA GLY A 94 10.16 -7.80 -4.52
C GLY A 94 10.97 -7.77 -3.20
N ILE A 95 10.97 -8.88 -2.47
CA ILE A 95 11.58 -9.05 -1.13
C ILE A 95 13.07 -8.63 -1.05
N ARG A 96 13.80 -8.68 -2.17
CA ARG A 96 15.21 -8.25 -2.25
C ARG A 96 15.37 -6.77 -2.55
N SER A 97 14.30 -6.01 -2.75
CA SER A 97 14.38 -4.58 -2.99
C SER A 97 14.46 -3.82 -1.67
N THR A 98 15.38 -2.86 -1.60
CA THR A 98 15.52 -1.92 -0.48
C THR A 98 15.39 -0.49 -0.97
N PHE A 99 15.24 0.47 -0.05
CA PHE A 99 15.30 1.89 -0.37
C PHE A 99 16.60 2.23 -1.12
N GLY A 100 17.75 1.69 -0.67
CA GLY A 100 19.05 1.90 -1.31
C GLY A 100 19.15 1.34 -2.74
N THR A 101 18.51 0.19 -3.04
CA THR A 101 18.46 -0.33 -4.43
C THR A 101 17.46 0.42 -5.28
N GLY A 102 16.32 0.80 -4.72
CA GLY A 102 15.27 1.56 -5.41
C GLY A 102 15.71 2.96 -5.82
N THR A 103 16.53 3.62 -5.00
CA THR A 103 17.12 4.94 -5.28
C THR A 103 18.44 4.87 -6.04
N GLU A 104 19.01 3.67 -6.20
CA GLU A 104 20.35 3.41 -6.73
C GLU A 104 21.52 4.03 -5.90
N LEU A 105 21.24 4.63 -4.75
CA LEU A 105 22.29 5.15 -3.84
C LEU A 105 23.21 4.04 -3.35
N LEU A 106 22.68 2.83 -3.16
CA LEU A 106 23.48 1.66 -2.78
C LEU A 106 24.54 1.33 -3.83
N ASN A 107 24.30 1.59 -5.11
CA ASN A 107 25.29 1.37 -6.18
C ASN A 107 26.50 2.30 -6.01
N SER A 108 26.25 3.58 -5.74
CA SER A 108 27.32 4.55 -5.46
C SER A 108 28.05 4.22 -4.17
N LEU A 109 27.33 3.80 -3.12
CA LEU A 109 27.94 3.39 -1.86
C LEU A 109 28.84 2.15 -2.02
N ARG A 110 28.39 1.12 -2.74
CA ARG A 110 29.19 -0.06 -3.07
C ARG A 110 30.44 0.28 -3.87
N LEU A 111 30.34 1.26 -4.77
CA LEU A 111 31.50 1.75 -5.52
C LEU A 111 32.51 2.42 -4.59
N MET A 112 32.06 3.23 -3.62
CA MET A 112 32.94 3.81 -2.59
C MET A 112 33.65 2.71 -1.82
N TYR A 113 32.92 1.69 -1.34
CA TYR A 113 33.52 0.57 -0.59
C TYR A 113 34.48 -0.27 -1.44
N SER A 114 34.20 -0.48 -2.71
CA SER A 114 35.09 -1.20 -3.61
C SER A 114 36.40 -0.46 -3.90
N ARG A 115 36.35 0.89 -4.02
CA ARG A 115 37.47 1.68 -4.53
C ARG A 115 38.19 2.52 -3.49
N LEU A 116 37.54 2.84 -2.39
CA LEU A 116 38.03 3.80 -1.41
C LEU A 116 38.22 3.20 0.00
N ALA A 117 37.79 1.97 0.24
CA ALA A 117 37.81 1.35 1.56
C ALA A 117 39.15 0.66 1.88
N SER A 118 39.39 0.41 3.15
CA SER A 118 40.36 -0.57 3.63
C SER A 118 39.83 -1.96 3.37
N HIS A 119 40.66 -2.83 2.79
CA HIS A 119 40.29 -4.20 2.43
C HIS A 119 41.02 -5.25 3.25
N ARG A 120 40.35 -6.32 3.53
CA ARG A 120 40.88 -7.44 4.34
C ARG A 120 41.51 -8.50 3.43
N CYS A 121 42.79 -8.84 3.68
CA CYS A 121 43.45 -9.91 2.96
C CYS A 121 42.85 -11.30 3.36
N PRO A 122 43.09 -12.36 2.60
CA PRO A 122 42.59 -13.71 2.92
C PRO A 122 43.03 -14.23 4.33
N ASN A 123 44.15 -13.75 4.85
CA ASN A 123 44.68 -14.11 6.18
C ASN A 123 44.18 -13.18 7.30
N GLY A 124 43.31 -12.19 6.97
CA GLY A 124 42.62 -11.38 7.97
C GLY A 124 43.21 -10.01 8.26
N HIS A 125 44.33 -9.62 7.67
CA HIS A 125 44.95 -8.31 7.88
C HIS A 125 44.27 -7.25 7.00
N TYR A 126 44.12 -6.01 7.50
CA TYR A 126 43.57 -4.91 6.74
C TYR A 126 44.65 -4.11 6.01
N LEU A 127 44.41 -3.80 4.76
CA LEU A 127 45.23 -2.89 3.96
C LEU A 127 44.51 -1.52 3.87
N GLU A 128 45.28 -0.47 4.09
CA GLU A 128 44.79 0.91 3.99
C GLU A 128 44.42 1.28 2.54
N PRO A 129 43.52 2.25 2.35
CA PRO A 129 43.17 2.76 1.04
C PRO A 129 44.42 3.26 0.25
N SER A 130 44.49 2.89 -1.02
CA SER A 130 45.63 3.26 -1.88
C SER A 130 45.20 3.36 -3.35
N LEU A 131 46.05 3.99 -4.18
CA LEU A 131 45.82 4.03 -5.63
C LEU A 131 45.71 2.66 -6.27
N ALA A 132 46.37 1.62 -5.70
CA ALA A 132 46.21 0.25 -6.18
C ALA A 132 44.80 -0.28 -5.96
N VAL A 133 44.19 0.02 -4.80
CA VAL A 133 42.77 -0.27 -4.49
C VAL A 133 41.86 0.49 -5.45
N ALA A 134 42.08 1.80 -5.59
CA ALA A 134 41.30 2.66 -6.47
C ALA A 134 41.31 2.21 -7.93
N ALA A 135 42.49 1.77 -8.42
CA ALA A 135 42.67 1.27 -9.77
C ALA A 135 42.25 -0.19 -9.99
N GLY A 136 41.82 -0.89 -8.92
CA GLY A 136 41.46 -2.31 -8.98
C GLY A 136 42.63 -3.24 -9.35
N LYS A 137 43.85 -2.88 -8.95
CA LYS A 137 45.05 -3.68 -9.18
C LYS A 137 45.21 -4.77 -8.13
N GLU A 138 46.07 -5.75 -8.42
CA GLU A 138 46.46 -6.77 -7.45
C GLU A 138 47.09 -6.11 -6.21
N LEU A 139 46.67 -6.52 -5.05
CA LEU A 139 47.15 -6.06 -3.76
C LEU A 139 48.04 -7.12 -3.13
N VAL A 140 49.10 -6.68 -2.49
CA VAL A 140 50.00 -7.55 -1.71
C VAL A 140 49.95 -7.14 -0.25
N CYS A 141 49.57 -8.04 0.61
CA CYS A 141 49.52 -7.77 2.05
C CYS A 141 50.92 -7.58 2.62
N PRO A 142 51.23 -6.42 3.23
CA PRO A 142 52.56 -6.15 3.78
C PRO A 142 52.91 -7.01 4.98
N GLU A 143 51.90 -7.55 5.68
CA GLU A 143 52.13 -8.40 6.87
C GLU A 143 52.38 -9.87 6.55
N CYS A 144 51.69 -10.43 5.52
CA CYS A 144 51.74 -11.87 5.25
C CYS A 144 52.08 -12.22 3.78
N GLY A 145 52.28 -11.23 2.91
CA GLY A 145 52.63 -11.44 1.52
C GLY A 145 51.51 -12.00 0.62
N ALA A 146 50.29 -12.22 1.17
CA ALA A 146 49.16 -12.73 0.40
C ALA A 146 48.77 -11.77 -0.71
N ARG A 147 48.56 -12.33 -1.91
CA ARG A 147 48.11 -11.57 -3.09
C ARG A 147 46.62 -11.72 -3.27
N PHE A 148 45.91 -10.66 -3.50
CA PHE A 148 44.45 -10.67 -3.67
C PHE A 148 43.98 -9.41 -4.39
N TYR A 149 42.70 -9.38 -4.79
CA TYR A 149 42.05 -8.18 -5.35
C TYR A 149 41.01 -7.64 -4.36
N ALA A 150 40.87 -6.32 -4.34
CA ALA A 150 39.72 -5.71 -3.66
C ALA A 150 38.41 -6.18 -4.30
N PRO A 151 37.37 -6.46 -3.52
CA PRO A 151 36.09 -6.87 -4.08
C PRO A 151 35.50 -5.78 -4.99
N SER A 152 34.96 -6.19 -6.13
CA SER A 152 34.23 -5.32 -7.04
C SER A 152 32.90 -4.86 -6.41
N ALA A 153 32.27 -3.83 -6.95
CA ALA A 153 30.97 -3.37 -6.50
C ALA A 153 29.87 -4.46 -6.62
N GLU A 154 30.04 -5.43 -7.52
CA GLU A 154 29.13 -6.56 -7.70
C GLU A 154 29.32 -7.62 -6.60
N GLU A 155 30.55 -7.88 -6.17
CA GLU A 155 30.88 -8.76 -5.04
C GLU A 155 30.45 -8.17 -3.69
N LEU A 156 30.08 -6.90 -3.65
CA LEU A 156 29.47 -6.21 -2.50
C LEU A 156 27.92 -6.14 -2.60
N ALA A 157 27.30 -6.75 -3.62
CA ALA A 157 25.87 -6.68 -3.84
C ALA A 157 25.15 -7.87 -3.19
N PHE A 158 24.22 -7.61 -2.27
CA PHE A 158 23.43 -8.65 -1.61
C PHE A 158 22.43 -9.37 -2.53
N ASN A 159 22.13 -8.81 -3.69
CA ASN A 159 21.31 -9.45 -4.73
C ASN A 159 22.12 -10.19 -5.79
N SER A 160 23.43 -10.33 -5.58
CA SER A 160 24.39 -11.00 -6.45
C SER A 160 25.44 -11.74 -5.60
N GLN A 161 26.73 -11.59 -5.89
CA GLN A 161 27.82 -12.36 -5.29
C GLN A 161 28.05 -12.04 -3.80
N GLY A 162 27.67 -10.82 -3.35
CA GLY A 162 27.78 -10.41 -1.96
C GLY A 162 26.66 -10.92 -1.04
N ALA A 163 25.74 -11.74 -1.56
CA ALA A 163 24.62 -12.24 -0.81
C ALA A 163 25.03 -13.15 0.36
N CYS A 164 24.35 -13.05 1.49
CA CYS A 164 24.46 -14.03 2.56
C CYS A 164 24.04 -15.41 2.05
N HIS A 165 24.84 -16.41 2.29
CA HIS A 165 24.60 -17.77 1.79
C HIS A 165 23.32 -18.40 2.36
N LYS A 166 23.01 -18.13 3.63
CA LYS A 166 21.85 -18.72 4.31
C LYS A 166 20.51 -18.15 3.84
N CYS A 167 20.41 -16.84 3.69
CA CYS A 167 19.15 -16.20 3.27
C CYS A 167 19.13 -15.80 1.79
N GLY A 168 20.19 -16.01 1.03
CA GLY A 168 20.27 -15.61 -0.38
C GLY A 168 20.05 -14.11 -0.61
N GLY A 169 20.43 -13.26 0.36
CA GLY A 169 20.30 -11.81 0.25
C GLY A 169 18.93 -11.25 0.63
N THR A 170 18.02 -12.03 1.22
CA THR A 170 16.71 -11.55 1.69
C THR A 170 16.76 -10.87 3.06
N GLY A 171 17.76 -11.20 3.90
CA GLY A 171 17.90 -10.73 5.28
C GLY A 171 17.05 -11.50 6.27
N SER A 172 16.06 -12.24 5.83
CA SER A 172 15.18 -13.08 6.64
C SER A 172 15.22 -14.54 6.20
N VAL A 173 14.78 -15.43 7.07
CA VAL A 173 14.58 -16.85 6.78
C VAL A 173 13.19 -17.25 7.24
N ARG A 174 12.56 -18.15 6.50
CA ARG A 174 11.29 -18.72 6.91
C ARG A 174 11.55 -19.88 7.84
N THR A 175 11.03 -19.80 9.04
CA THR A 175 11.09 -20.84 10.06
C THR A 175 9.69 -21.31 10.40
N VAL A 176 9.58 -22.50 10.99
CA VAL A 176 8.29 -23.02 11.46
C VAL A 176 7.83 -22.19 12.66
N ASP A 177 6.59 -21.71 12.59
CA ASP A 177 5.95 -21.06 13.73
C ASP A 177 5.36 -22.10 14.67
N MET A 178 6.04 -22.32 15.81
CA MET A 178 5.65 -23.33 16.80
C MET A 178 4.23 -23.11 17.33
N ALA A 179 3.79 -21.87 17.48
CA ALA A 179 2.44 -21.55 17.96
C ALA A 179 1.34 -21.97 16.96
N SER A 180 1.64 -21.93 15.68
CA SER A 180 0.71 -22.33 14.61
C SER A 180 0.55 -23.85 14.45
N LEU A 181 1.47 -24.64 15.02
CA LEU A 181 1.40 -26.10 14.94
C LEU A 181 0.26 -26.65 15.80
N VAL A 182 0.01 -26.02 16.95
CA VAL A 182 -1.06 -26.38 17.88
C VAL A 182 -1.80 -25.07 18.26
N PRO A 183 -2.71 -24.60 17.41
CA PRO A 183 -3.39 -23.34 17.64
C PRO A 183 -4.42 -23.38 18.78
N ASP A 184 -4.91 -24.57 19.13
CA ASP A 184 -5.84 -24.80 20.24
C ASP A 184 -5.34 -26.02 21.04
N ASP A 185 -4.73 -25.78 22.19
CA ASP A 185 -4.19 -26.82 23.06
C ASP A 185 -5.24 -27.45 23.96
N SER A 186 -6.50 -26.98 23.93
CA SER A 186 -7.63 -27.60 24.61
C SER A 186 -8.15 -28.84 23.88
N LEU A 187 -7.82 -28.99 22.59
CA LEU A 187 -8.14 -30.16 21.77
C LEU A 187 -7.13 -31.28 22.02
N SER A 188 -7.60 -32.53 21.87
CA SER A 188 -6.73 -33.68 21.79
C SER A 188 -6.12 -33.85 20.38
N ILE A 189 -5.10 -34.70 20.25
CA ILE A 189 -4.52 -35.03 18.92
C ILE A 189 -5.57 -35.72 18.05
N ASP A 190 -6.43 -36.57 18.65
CA ASP A 190 -7.53 -37.23 17.95
C ASP A 190 -8.60 -36.25 17.45
N GLU A 191 -8.81 -35.14 18.15
CA GLU A 191 -9.68 -34.04 17.74
C GLU A 191 -9.02 -33.07 16.75
N GLY A 192 -7.75 -33.24 16.49
CA GLY A 192 -7.01 -32.48 15.49
C GLY A 192 -6.20 -31.31 16.03
N ALA A 193 -5.75 -31.34 17.28
CA ALA A 193 -4.89 -30.31 17.88
C ALA A 193 -3.67 -29.98 17.02
N VAL A 194 -3.04 -30.97 16.36
CA VAL A 194 -1.85 -30.80 15.52
C VAL A 194 -2.27 -30.41 14.09
N ALA A 195 -2.39 -29.13 13.83
CA ALA A 195 -2.91 -28.56 12.60
C ALA A 195 -2.16 -28.97 11.31
N PRO A 196 -0.82 -29.14 11.28
CA PRO A 196 -0.11 -29.61 10.08
C PRO A 196 -0.53 -31.00 9.64
N TRP A 197 -0.79 -31.93 10.57
CA TRP A 197 -1.21 -33.29 10.24
C TRP A 197 -2.58 -33.34 9.57
N ASN A 198 -3.46 -32.41 9.90
CA ASN A 198 -4.80 -32.31 9.31
C ASN A 198 -4.79 -31.70 7.89
N SER A 199 -3.82 -30.83 7.57
CA SER A 199 -3.85 -30.03 6.34
C SER A 199 -2.74 -30.34 5.34
N LEU A 200 -1.59 -30.86 5.79
CA LEU A 200 -0.40 -31.12 4.96
C LEU A 200 -0.05 -32.60 4.86
N MET A 201 -0.60 -33.45 5.75
CA MET A 201 -0.28 -34.87 5.83
C MET A 201 -1.56 -35.72 5.86
N TRP A 202 -1.43 -37.02 5.87
CA TRP A 202 -2.56 -37.94 5.98
C TRP A 202 -2.99 -38.12 7.42
N SER A 203 -4.30 -38.32 7.62
CA SER A 203 -4.90 -38.53 8.95
C SER A 203 -4.34 -39.73 9.76
N LEU A 204 -3.55 -40.59 9.13
CA LEU A 204 -2.85 -41.72 9.76
C LEU A 204 -1.76 -41.32 10.76
N MET A 205 -1.32 -40.07 10.72
CA MET A 205 -0.23 -39.60 11.60
C MET A 205 -0.62 -39.67 13.09
N THR A 206 -1.90 -39.50 13.40
CA THR A 206 -2.44 -39.67 14.76
C THR A 206 -2.23 -41.09 15.28
N ASP A 207 -2.56 -42.10 14.44
CA ASP A 207 -2.37 -43.49 14.82
C ASP A 207 -0.89 -43.87 15.04
N VAL A 208 -0.01 -43.36 14.14
CA VAL A 208 1.44 -43.57 14.28
C VAL A 208 1.98 -42.86 15.52
N CYS A 209 1.47 -41.67 15.86
CA CYS A 209 1.85 -40.91 17.06
C CYS A 209 1.53 -41.69 18.34
N ARG A 210 0.39 -42.38 18.34
CA ARG A 210 -0.02 -43.28 19.46
C ARG A 210 0.98 -44.40 19.65
N GLU A 211 1.47 -45.02 18.55
CA GLU A 211 2.48 -46.06 18.59
C GLU A 211 3.90 -45.51 18.93
N MET A 212 4.08 -44.20 18.90
CA MET A 212 5.27 -43.53 19.47
C MET A 212 5.18 -43.33 20.98
N GLY A 213 4.10 -43.78 21.64
CA GLY A 213 3.90 -43.69 23.08
C GLY A 213 3.26 -42.36 23.54
N VAL A 214 2.65 -41.59 22.64
CA VAL A 214 1.99 -40.33 22.98
C VAL A 214 0.48 -40.59 23.19
N ARG A 215 -0.10 -40.07 24.26
CA ARG A 215 -1.54 -40.10 24.51
C ARG A 215 -2.28 -39.14 23.56
N THR A 216 -3.05 -39.70 22.63
CA THR A 216 -3.71 -38.90 21.59
C THR A 216 -5.12 -38.48 21.93
N ASP A 217 -5.69 -39.02 23.01
CA ASP A 217 -7.08 -38.89 23.49
C ASP A 217 -7.28 -37.83 24.58
N VAL A 218 -6.18 -37.23 25.08
CA VAL A 218 -6.21 -36.16 26.11
C VAL A 218 -5.91 -34.78 25.49
N PRO A 219 -6.41 -33.67 26.11
CA PRO A 219 -6.06 -32.31 25.65
C PRO A 219 -4.55 -32.13 25.51
N PHE A 220 -4.11 -31.47 24.44
CA PHE A 220 -2.68 -31.32 24.14
C PHE A 220 -1.92 -30.62 25.29
N ARG A 221 -2.56 -29.67 25.99
CA ARG A 221 -1.99 -29.02 27.18
C ARG A 221 -1.63 -30.00 28.31
N ASP A 222 -2.35 -31.12 28.41
CA ASP A 222 -2.23 -32.12 29.48
C ASP A 222 -1.22 -33.24 29.14
N LEU A 223 -0.58 -33.16 27.95
CA LEU A 223 0.54 -34.04 27.59
C LEU A 223 1.77 -33.66 28.41
N THR A 224 2.60 -34.69 28.70
CA THR A 224 3.90 -34.46 29.35
C THR A 224 4.87 -33.72 28.44
N ALA A 225 5.94 -33.19 29.01
CA ALA A 225 6.98 -32.51 28.23
C ALA A 225 7.65 -33.46 27.18
N GLU A 226 7.83 -34.75 27.53
CA GLU A 226 8.38 -35.75 26.62
C GLU A 226 7.42 -36.08 25.47
N GLU A 227 6.13 -36.21 25.77
CA GLU A 227 5.10 -36.40 24.74
C GLU A 227 5.02 -35.22 23.77
N LYS A 228 5.05 -33.99 24.29
CA LYS A 228 5.08 -32.76 23.47
C LYS A 228 6.34 -32.70 22.61
N GLU A 229 7.49 -33.03 23.18
CA GLU A 229 8.76 -33.07 22.43
C GLU A 229 8.73 -34.13 21.31
N THR A 230 8.11 -35.30 21.58
CA THR A 230 7.89 -36.33 20.54
C THR A 230 7.02 -35.77 19.41
N VAL A 231 5.91 -35.04 19.71
CA VAL A 231 5.05 -34.46 18.71
C VAL A 231 5.78 -33.41 17.87
N TYR A 232 6.57 -32.55 18.50
CA TYR A 232 7.27 -31.45 17.81
C TYR A 232 8.52 -31.91 17.08
N HIS A 233 9.35 -32.76 17.66
CA HIS A 233 10.72 -33.07 17.22
C HIS A 233 11.06 -34.56 17.21
N GLY A 234 10.12 -35.46 17.54
CA GLY A 234 10.34 -36.90 17.60
C GLY A 234 11.01 -37.48 16.34
N PRO A 235 11.81 -38.51 16.45
CA PRO A 235 12.56 -39.11 15.33
C PRO A 235 11.62 -39.79 14.32
N ALA A 236 12.03 -39.79 13.05
CA ALA A 236 11.32 -40.50 11.99
C ALA A 236 11.49 -42.00 12.14
N GLU A 237 10.55 -42.64 12.79
CA GLU A 237 10.55 -44.09 13.02
C GLU A 237 9.41 -44.76 12.26
N LYS A 238 9.66 -45.93 11.73
CA LYS A 238 8.64 -46.76 11.08
C LYS A 238 7.90 -47.58 12.14
N LYS A 239 6.59 -47.34 12.25
CA LYS A 239 5.71 -48.07 13.19
C LYS A 239 4.68 -48.91 12.40
N HIS A 240 4.30 -50.00 13.02
CA HIS A 240 3.22 -50.83 12.54
C HIS A 240 1.89 -50.34 13.14
N ILE A 241 0.95 -49.94 12.31
CA ILE A 241 -0.34 -49.40 12.77
C ILE A 241 -1.50 -50.21 12.22
N PHE A 242 -2.54 -50.28 13.03
CA PHE A 242 -3.84 -50.79 12.62
C PHE A 242 -4.77 -49.59 12.36
N TYR A 243 -5.17 -49.39 11.10
CA TYR A 243 -5.97 -48.23 10.73
C TYR A 243 -7.41 -48.61 10.32
N HIS A 244 -8.35 -47.71 10.63
CA HIS A 244 -9.72 -47.77 10.14
C HIS A 244 -9.96 -46.62 9.16
N ALA A 245 -10.42 -46.95 7.97
CA ALA A 245 -10.73 -45.91 6.97
C ALA A 245 -12.00 -45.13 7.36
N LYS A 246 -11.90 -43.78 7.49
CA LYS A 246 -13.02 -42.92 7.94
C LYS A 246 -14.28 -43.01 7.08
N ASN A 247 -14.17 -43.44 5.80
CA ASN A 247 -15.29 -43.43 4.84
C ASN A 247 -15.63 -44.85 4.30
N SER A 248 -15.09 -45.90 4.85
CA SER A 248 -15.41 -47.26 4.48
C SER A 248 -15.16 -48.20 5.67
N ASN A 249 -15.87 -49.33 5.73
CA ASN A 249 -15.69 -50.40 6.75
C ASN A 249 -14.38 -51.20 6.56
N GLN A 250 -13.37 -50.64 5.86
CA GLN A 250 -12.11 -51.33 5.66
C GLN A 250 -11.15 -51.02 6.83
N ALA A 251 -10.65 -52.03 7.46
CA ALA A 251 -9.58 -52.00 8.43
C ALA A 251 -8.39 -52.75 7.85
N GLY A 252 -7.16 -52.30 8.13
CA GLY A 252 -5.94 -52.95 7.65
C GLY A 252 -4.73 -52.61 8.50
N GLU A 253 -3.72 -53.44 8.36
CA GLU A 253 -2.42 -53.20 9.00
C GLU A 253 -1.49 -52.57 7.98
N LEU A 254 -0.71 -51.59 8.44
CA LEU A 254 0.19 -50.80 7.58
C LEU A 254 1.42 -50.36 8.38
N ASP A 255 2.57 -50.52 7.75
CA ASP A 255 3.79 -49.91 8.24
C ASP A 255 3.88 -48.45 7.76
N PHE A 256 3.87 -47.48 8.67
CA PHE A 256 3.94 -46.06 8.33
C PHE A 256 5.08 -45.38 9.14
N THR A 257 5.77 -44.43 8.49
CA THR A 257 6.82 -43.66 9.14
C THR A 257 6.25 -42.48 9.90
N TYR A 258 6.62 -42.34 11.16
CA TYR A 258 6.29 -41.15 11.95
C TYR A 258 6.98 -39.90 11.39
N PHE A 259 6.24 -38.82 11.25
CA PHE A 259 6.78 -37.50 10.91
C PHE A 259 6.25 -36.49 11.91
N ASN A 260 7.13 -35.94 12.70
CA ASN A 260 6.79 -34.92 13.68
C ASN A 260 6.20 -33.64 13.03
N ALA A 261 5.57 -32.78 13.82
CA ALA A 261 4.85 -31.61 13.33
C ALA A 261 5.75 -30.61 12.58
N VAL A 262 6.97 -30.37 13.09
CA VAL A 262 7.96 -29.46 12.47
C VAL A 262 8.42 -30.01 11.12
N TYR A 263 8.86 -31.28 11.09
CA TYR A 263 9.29 -31.93 9.85
C TYR A 263 8.18 -31.96 8.79
N THR A 264 6.93 -32.14 9.21
CA THR A 264 5.76 -32.11 8.28
C THR A 264 5.70 -30.79 7.53
N VAL A 265 5.88 -29.66 8.21
CA VAL A 265 5.88 -28.32 7.59
C VAL A 265 7.11 -28.12 6.71
N GLU A 266 8.31 -28.47 7.20
CA GLU A 266 9.57 -28.34 6.45
C GLU A 266 9.56 -29.18 5.16
N ASN A 267 9.11 -30.41 5.24
CA ASN A 267 8.98 -31.31 4.08
C ASN A 267 7.94 -30.81 3.09
N ALA A 268 6.82 -30.28 3.58
CA ALA A 268 5.81 -29.66 2.72
C ALA A 268 6.39 -28.43 2.01
N LEU A 269 7.12 -27.56 2.73
CA LEU A 269 7.77 -26.38 2.15
C LEU A 269 8.78 -26.75 1.06
N ALA A 270 9.62 -27.77 1.31
CA ALA A 270 10.60 -28.25 0.34
C ALA A 270 9.98 -28.81 -0.96
N LYS A 271 8.72 -29.25 -0.91
CA LYS A 271 7.98 -29.84 -2.04
C LYS A 271 7.03 -28.87 -2.75
N VAL A 272 6.93 -27.63 -2.27
CA VAL A 272 6.06 -26.60 -2.90
C VAL A 272 6.54 -26.30 -4.32
N LYS A 273 5.63 -26.42 -5.28
CA LYS A 273 5.88 -26.14 -6.71
C LYS A 273 5.02 -25.00 -7.26
N ASP A 274 3.95 -24.64 -6.56
CA ASP A 274 2.98 -23.66 -7.02
C ASP A 274 2.50 -22.74 -5.87
N GLU A 275 1.80 -21.68 -6.22
CA GLU A 275 1.28 -20.71 -5.28
C GLU A 275 0.21 -21.31 -4.32
N LYS A 276 -0.57 -22.27 -4.81
CA LYS A 276 -1.58 -22.96 -3.98
C LYS A 276 -0.92 -23.79 -2.89
N GLY A 277 0.16 -24.49 -3.24
CA GLY A 277 0.98 -25.23 -2.28
C GLY A 277 1.59 -24.30 -1.24
N MET A 278 2.13 -23.15 -1.67
CA MET A 278 2.70 -22.16 -0.76
C MET A 278 1.67 -21.64 0.23
N LYS A 279 0.47 -21.22 -0.20
CA LYS A 279 -0.61 -20.74 0.69
C LYS A 279 -1.03 -21.75 1.75
N ARG A 280 -0.89 -23.04 1.48
CA ARG A 280 -1.21 -24.11 2.47
C ARG A 280 -0.14 -24.24 3.55
N VAL A 281 1.12 -24.00 3.22
CA VAL A 281 2.25 -24.12 4.14
C VAL A 281 2.50 -22.83 4.88
N GLU A 282 2.29 -21.68 4.24
CA GLU A 282 2.60 -20.34 4.73
C GLU A 282 1.99 -20.03 6.11
N LYS A 283 0.79 -20.55 6.39
CA LYS A 283 0.14 -20.39 7.69
C LYS A 283 0.88 -21.03 8.89
N PHE A 284 1.86 -21.89 8.62
CA PHE A 284 2.71 -22.52 9.62
C PHE A 284 4.13 -21.97 9.65
N LEU A 285 4.38 -20.90 8.89
CA LEU A 285 5.69 -20.28 8.78
C LEU A 285 5.66 -18.87 9.36
N LYS A 286 6.75 -18.49 9.99
CA LYS A 286 7.04 -17.11 10.35
C LYS A 286 8.35 -16.67 9.69
N GLU A 287 8.49 -15.38 9.46
CA GLU A 287 9.74 -14.79 9.00
C GLU A 287 10.56 -14.36 10.22
N ASP A 288 11.72 -14.96 10.37
CA ASP A 288 12.69 -14.59 11.38
C ASP A 288 13.91 -13.93 10.73
N ILE A 289 14.59 -13.06 11.49
CA ILE A 289 15.84 -12.46 11.04
C ILE A 289 16.87 -13.56 10.78
N CYS A 290 17.57 -13.47 9.65
CA CYS A 290 18.58 -14.45 9.29
C CYS A 290 19.68 -14.51 10.37
N PRO A 291 19.93 -15.66 11.02
CA PRO A 291 20.90 -15.77 12.12
C PRO A 291 22.35 -15.57 11.68
N GLU A 292 22.69 -15.78 10.39
CA GLU A 292 24.03 -15.60 9.86
C GLU A 292 24.35 -14.13 9.58
N CYS A 293 23.51 -13.45 8.79
CA CYS A 293 23.76 -12.05 8.44
C CYS A 293 23.06 -11.05 9.39
N ARG A 294 22.19 -11.50 10.29
CA ARG A 294 21.45 -10.67 11.24
C ARG A 294 20.68 -9.52 10.56
N GLY A 295 20.05 -9.83 9.43
CA GLY A 295 19.24 -8.86 8.67
C GLY A 295 20.03 -8.05 7.63
N THR A 296 21.36 -8.00 7.67
CA THR A 296 22.18 -7.15 6.77
C THR A 296 22.14 -7.60 5.30
N ARG A 297 21.64 -8.79 5.00
CA ARG A 297 21.56 -9.39 3.65
C ARG A 297 22.92 -9.79 3.05
N LEU A 298 24.03 -9.26 3.61
CA LEU A 298 25.39 -9.40 3.10
C LEU A 298 26.13 -10.60 3.70
N SER A 299 26.98 -11.22 2.89
CA SER A 299 27.94 -12.22 3.35
C SER A 299 29.00 -11.58 4.26
N ALA A 300 29.71 -12.42 5.04
CA ALA A 300 30.81 -11.94 5.88
C ALA A 300 31.93 -11.26 5.07
N ALA A 301 32.20 -11.75 3.85
CA ALA A 301 33.19 -11.15 2.94
C ALA A 301 32.75 -9.77 2.46
N ALA A 302 31.47 -9.58 2.11
CA ALA A 302 30.94 -8.29 1.66
C ALA A 302 30.86 -7.26 2.81
N ARG A 303 30.82 -7.67 4.07
CA ARG A 303 30.86 -6.80 5.26
C ARG A 303 32.29 -6.49 5.74
N ALA A 304 33.30 -7.18 5.19
CA ALA A 304 34.67 -7.02 5.65
C ALA A 304 35.29 -5.65 5.30
N PRO A 305 35.09 -5.05 4.10
CA PRO A 305 35.64 -3.75 3.79
C PRO A 305 35.17 -2.65 4.75
N LYS A 306 36.08 -1.74 5.11
CA LYS A 306 35.79 -0.62 6.02
C LYS A 306 36.19 0.71 5.38
N LEU A 307 35.30 1.67 5.39
CA LEU A 307 35.53 3.04 4.98
C LEU A 307 35.32 3.95 6.19
N ARG A 308 36.32 4.75 6.55
CA ARG A 308 36.31 5.52 7.81
C ARG A 308 35.94 4.66 9.04
N GLY A 309 36.43 3.43 9.08
CA GLY A 309 36.18 2.49 10.16
C GLY A 309 34.81 1.77 10.14
N ILE A 310 33.89 2.17 9.28
CA ILE A 310 32.51 1.65 9.18
C ILE A 310 32.42 0.64 8.04
N SER A 311 31.73 -0.47 8.26
CA SER A 311 31.44 -1.49 7.25
C SER A 311 30.26 -1.07 6.36
N LEU A 312 30.09 -1.73 5.20
CA LEU A 312 29.01 -1.42 4.26
C LEU A 312 27.61 -1.55 4.89
N ASP A 313 27.38 -2.61 5.67
CA ASP A 313 26.15 -2.82 6.41
C ASP A 313 25.91 -1.73 7.48
N GLY A 314 26.96 -1.32 8.19
CA GLY A 314 26.90 -0.20 9.12
C GLY A 314 26.52 1.13 8.46
N ALA A 315 27.07 1.40 7.26
CA ALA A 315 26.71 2.58 6.49
C ALA A 315 25.27 2.51 5.93
N CYS A 316 24.81 1.31 5.52
CA CYS A 316 23.43 1.10 5.06
C CYS A 316 22.38 1.27 6.16
N ALA A 317 22.76 1.04 7.41
CA ALA A 317 21.90 1.18 8.59
C ALA A 317 21.76 2.65 9.07
N MET A 318 22.62 3.56 8.60
CA MET A 318 22.46 4.99 8.87
C MET A 318 21.22 5.53 8.16
N THR A 319 20.55 6.51 8.77
CA THR A 319 19.58 7.33 8.08
C THR A 319 20.24 8.04 6.90
N LEU A 320 19.45 8.36 5.86
CA LEU A 320 19.99 9.08 4.70
C LEU A 320 20.64 10.42 5.10
N SER A 321 20.06 11.10 6.08
CA SER A 321 20.61 12.36 6.63
C SER A 321 22.01 12.14 7.22
N GLU A 322 22.16 11.17 8.12
CA GLU A 322 23.46 10.82 8.72
C GLU A 322 24.47 10.33 7.67
N LEU A 323 24.00 9.54 6.72
CA LEU A 323 24.85 9.00 5.66
C LEU A 323 25.38 10.10 4.73
N VAL A 324 24.57 11.13 4.40
CA VAL A 324 24.99 12.30 3.63
C VAL A 324 26.12 13.05 4.36
N ASP A 325 25.98 13.27 5.65
CA ASP A 325 27.00 13.95 6.45
C ASP A 325 28.28 13.11 6.60
N TRP A 326 28.11 11.80 6.76
CA TRP A 326 29.25 10.88 6.82
C TRP A 326 30.02 10.82 5.47
N VAL A 327 29.30 10.73 4.33
CA VAL A 327 29.89 10.71 2.97
C VAL A 327 30.67 11.99 2.68
N ARG A 328 30.18 13.16 3.14
CA ARG A 328 30.89 14.46 2.98
C ARG A 328 32.30 14.43 3.55
N GLY A 329 32.50 13.66 4.61
CA GLY A 329 33.82 13.51 5.24
C GLY A 329 34.75 12.45 4.61
N VAL A 330 34.27 11.66 3.63
CA VAL A 330 35.06 10.58 3.02
C VAL A 330 36.30 11.08 2.28
N PRO A 331 36.25 12.11 1.38
CA PRO A 331 37.45 12.58 0.66
C PRO A 331 38.58 13.03 1.60
N GLY A 332 38.21 13.73 2.69
CA GLY A 332 39.19 14.23 3.66
C GLY A 332 39.88 13.13 4.48
N SER A 333 39.33 11.95 4.55
CA SER A 333 39.90 10.79 5.28
C SER A 333 40.84 9.93 4.45
N LEU A 334 41.05 10.26 3.17
CA LEU A 334 41.85 9.48 2.23
C LEU A 334 43.18 10.17 1.88
N PRO A 335 44.18 9.39 1.39
CA PRO A 335 45.40 9.93 0.84
C PRO A 335 45.11 11.01 -0.22
N GLU A 336 45.94 12.02 -0.29
CA GLU A 336 45.74 13.19 -1.15
C GLU A 336 45.54 12.82 -2.62
N GLU A 337 46.28 11.84 -3.12
CA GLU A 337 46.20 11.34 -4.48
C GLU A 337 44.88 10.64 -4.84
N MET A 338 44.11 10.20 -3.85
CA MET A 338 42.80 9.57 -4.04
C MET A 338 41.61 10.53 -3.96
N ARG A 339 41.84 11.76 -3.41
CA ARG A 339 40.77 12.73 -3.15
C ARG A 339 39.95 13.11 -4.39
N PRO A 340 40.56 13.40 -5.57
CA PRO A 340 39.78 13.79 -6.75
C PRO A 340 38.79 12.71 -7.19
N MET A 341 39.18 11.41 -7.11
CA MET A 341 38.30 10.30 -7.40
C MET A 341 37.20 10.17 -6.35
N ALA A 342 37.56 10.30 -5.07
CA ALA A 342 36.62 10.22 -3.97
C ALA A 342 35.58 11.34 -4.03
N GLU A 343 35.99 12.58 -4.31
CA GLU A 343 35.10 13.73 -4.52
C GLU A 343 34.10 13.46 -5.62
N SER A 344 34.54 12.98 -6.79
CA SER A 344 33.66 12.69 -7.90
C SER A 344 32.58 11.64 -7.55
N ILE A 345 32.94 10.57 -6.83
CA ILE A 345 31.98 9.53 -6.41
C ILE A 345 31.04 10.05 -5.32
N CYS A 346 31.57 10.79 -4.36
CA CYS A 346 30.80 11.37 -3.26
C CYS A 346 29.81 12.44 -3.76
N ASP A 347 30.20 13.29 -4.69
CA ASP A 347 29.35 14.32 -5.29
C ASP A 347 28.17 13.71 -6.07
N ALA A 348 28.43 12.64 -6.81
CA ALA A 348 27.37 11.89 -7.50
C ALA A 348 26.34 11.29 -6.51
N PHE A 349 26.81 10.74 -5.39
CA PHE A 349 25.96 10.27 -4.29
C PHE A 349 25.15 11.41 -3.67
N GLN A 350 25.83 12.50 -3.28
CA GLN A 350 25.22 13.65 -2.60
C GLN A 350 24.16 14.34 -3.47
N SER A 351 24.41 14.47 -4.78
CA SER A 351 23.44 15.05 -5.72
C SER A 351 22.12 14.27 -5.75
N THR A 352 22.19 12.93 -5.74
CA THR A 352 21.00 12.09 -5.69
C THR A 352 20.34 12.12 -4.30
N ALA A 353 21.15 12.07 -3.23
CA ALA A 353 20.67 12.05 -1.86
C ALA A 353 19.95 13.35 -1.48
N ARG A 354 20.45 14.53 -1.94
CA ARG A 354 19.83 15.83 -1.67
C ARG A 354 18.37 15.85 -2.10
N ARG A 355 18.05 15.38 -3.30
CA ARG A 355 16.66 15.34 -3.81
C ARG A 355 15.75 14.47 -2.96
N LEU A 356 16.27 13.35 -2.47
CA LEU A 356 15.51 12.50 -1.53
C LEU A 356 15.30 13.19 -0.18
N MET A 357 16.28 13.97 0.27
CA MET A 357 16.15 14.80 1.47
C MET A 357 15.07 15.87 1.29
N ASP A 358 15.09 16.58 0.15
CA ASP A 358 14.10 17.61 -0.19
C ASP A 358 12.68 17.03 -0.26
N LEU A 359 12.55 15.77 -0.70
CA LEU A 359 11.28 15.01 -0.68
C LEU A 359 10.92 14.43 0.71
N GLY A 360 11.66 14.80 1.77
CA GLY A 360 11.36 14.36 3.14
C GLY A 360 11.64 12.90 3.44
N LEU A 361 12.57 12.25 2.70
CA LEU A 361 12.95 10.84 2.89
C LEU A 361 14.25 10.66 3.68
N GLY A 362 14.74 11.72 4.33
CA GLY A 362 16.02 11.74 5.05
C GLY A 362 16.10 10.78 6.24
N TYR A 363 14.98 10.39 6.80
CA TYR A 363 14.89 9.45 7.93
C TYR A 363 14.98 7.97 7.53
N LEU A 364 14.90 7.65 6.23
CA LEU A 364 14.98 6.26 5.76
C LEU A 364 16.44 5.79 5.70
N THR A 365 16.64 4.49 6.01
CA THR A 365 17.93 3.82 5.89
C THR A 365 18.02 3.09 4.55
N LEU A 366 19.24 2.94 3.99
CA LEU A 366 19.39 2.27 2.68
C LEU A 366 19.02 0.78 2.70
N ASP A 367 19.10 0.13 3.84
CA ASP A 367 18.72 -1.28 4.06
C ASP A 367 17.23 -1.49 4.27
N ARG A 368 16.45 -0.39 4.48
CA ARG A 368 15.00 -0.46 4.65
C ARG A 368 14.36 -1.22 3.50
N SER A 369 13.61 -2.28 3.81
CA SER A 369 12.90 -3.05 2.78
C SER A 369 11.91 -2.17 2.01
N ALA A 370 12.00 -2.18 0.68
CA ALA A 370 11.10 -1.38 -0.15
C ALA A 370 9.62 -1.82 -0.05
N ALA A 371 9.37 -3.07 0.37
CA ALA A 371 8.02 -3.57 0.62
C ALA A 371 7.38 -2.95 1.89
N THR A 372 8.20 -2.47 2.84
CA THR A 372 7.71 -1.81 4.07
C THR A 372 7.54 -0.31 3.95
N LEU A 373 7.86 0.27 2.79
CA LEU A 373 7.64 1.68 2.52
C LEU A 373 6.15 1.95 2.29
N SER A 374 5.67 3.08 2.78
CA SER A 374 4.33 3.58 2.47
C SER A 374 4.17 3.87 0.97
N THR A 375 2.95 4.03 0.52
CA THR A 375 2.67 4.38 -0.89
C THR A 375 3.33 5.69 -1.28
N GLY A 376 3.23 6.73 -0.44
CA GLY A 376 3.86 8.03 -0.69
C GLY A 376 5.39 7.96 -0.67
N GLU A 377 6.02 7.20 0.24
CA GLU A 377 7.47 6.99 0.24
C GLU A 377 7.96 6.31 -1.05
N ARG A 378 7.25 5.27 -1.52
CA ARG A 378 7.57 4.60 -2.78
C ARG A 378 7.44 5.53 -3.98
N GLN A 379 6.41 6.35 -4.02
CA GLN A 379 6.18 7.31 -5.10
C GLN A 379 7.28 8.38 -5.13
N ARG A 380 7.64 8.97 -3.97
CA ARG A 380 8.74 9.94 -3.85
C ARG A 380 10.09 9.34 -4.23
N MET A 381 10.36 8.10 -3.84
CA MET A 381 11.55 7.37 -4.26
C MET A 381 11.62 7.22 -5.78
N GLN A 382 10.52 6.91 -6.46
CA GLN A 382 10.45 6.84 -7.92
C GLN A 382 10.62 8.20 -8.58
N LEU A 383 10.04 9.26 -8.01
CA LEU A 383 10.18 10.63 -8.48
C LEU A 383 11.66 11.07 -8.44
N ALA A 384 12.34 10.88 -7.32
CA ALA A 384 13.76 11.22 -7.18
C ALA A 384 14.63 10.48 -8.21
N ARG A 385 14.27 9.23 -8.52
CA ARG A 385 14.95 8.45 -9.57
C ARG A 385 14.69 8.99 -10.97
N ALA A 386 13.45 9.38 -11.28
CA ALA A 386 13.08 9.91 -12.59
C ALA A 386 13.83 11.22 -12.91
N VAL A 387 13.95 12.10 -11.92
CA VAL A 387 14.63 13.40 -12.06
C VAL A 387 16.15 13.28 -12.17
N ARG A 388 16.76 12.20 -11.68
CA ARG A 388 18.21 12.00 -11.71
C ARG A 388 18.80 12.02 -13.14
N ASN A 389 18.04 11.55 -14.11
CA ASN A 389 18.56 11.27 -15.45
C ASN A 389 18.73 12.52 -16.33
N ARG A 390 18.38 13.73 -15.86
CA ARG A 390 18.47 15.02 -16.59
C ARG A 390 18.08 14.89 -18.06
N THR A 391 16.99 14.20 -18.33
CA THR A 391 16.41 14.12 -19.66
C THR A 391 15.76 15.43 -20.04
N THR A 392 15.76 15.79 -21.31
CA THR A 392 15.12 16.97 -21.85
C THR A 392 14.04 16.59 -22.86
N GLY A 393 12.98 17.41 -22.99
CA GLY A 393 11.91 17.16 -23.95
C GLY A 393 11.00 15.98 -23.59
N VAL A 394 10.90 15.64 -22.31
CA VAL A 394 10.05 14.56 -21.79
C VAL A 394 8.82 15.15 -21.12
N LEU A 395 7.69 14.45 -21.22
CA LEU A 395 6.47 14.72 -20.47
C LEU A 395 6.44 13.85 -19.21
N TYR A 396 6.52 14.46 -18.04
CA TYR A 396 6.32 13.78 -16.77
C TYR A 396 4.86 13.89 -16.35
N VAL A 397 4.20 12.75 -16.15
CA VAL A 397 2.83 12.68 -15.63
C VAL A 397 2.89 12.20 -14.19
N LEU A 398 2.58 13.08 -13.25
CA LEU A 398 2.60 12.83 -11.81
C LEU A 398 1.16 12.68 -11.32
N ASP A 399 0.79 11.48 -10.88
CA ASP A 399 -0.57 11.16 -10.42
C ASP A 399 -0.59 11.18 -8.89
N GLU A 400 -1.17 12.25 -8.33
CA GLU A 400 -1.29 12.54 -6.89
C GLU A 400 0.06 12.44 -6.13
N PRO A 401 1.10 13.19 -6.54
CA PRO A 401 2.42 13.10 -5.90
C PRO A 401 2.45 13.68 -4.47
N SER A 402 1.43 14.41 -4.06
CA SER A 402 1.28 14.96 -2.70
C SER A 402 0.81 13.93 -1.65
N ILE A 403 0.45 12.71 -2.06
CA ILE A 403 -0.09 11.67 -1.17
C ILE A 403 0.79 11.44 0.05
N GLY A 404 0.17 11.55 1.25
CA GLY A 404 0.85 11.32 2.54
C GLY A 404 1.99 12.32 2.82
N LEU A 405 2.02 13.46 2.13
CA LEU A 405 2.93 14.56 2.40
C LEU A 405 2.36 15.50 3.45
N HIS A 406 3.17 15.78 4.46
CA HIS A 406 2.90 16.93 5.31
C HIS A 406 3.13 18.22 4.51
N PRO A 407 2.41 19.33 4.76
CA PRO A 407 2.57 20.61 4.05
C PRO A 407 4.02 21.10 3.96
N SER A 408 4.85 20.87 4.98
CA SER A 408 6.28 21.21 4.96
C SER A 408 7.10 20.49 3.86
N ASN A 409 6.65 19.34 3.40
CA ASN A 409 7.34 18.55 2.37
C ASN A 409 6.85 18.89 0.94
N ILE A 410 5.73 19.62 0.80
CA ILE A 410 5.21 20.07 -0.50
C ILE A 410 6.24 21.00 -1.17
N VAL A 411 6.93 21.84 -0.41
CA VAL A 411 7.97 22.74 -0.93
C VAL A 411 9.08 21.96 -1.66
N GLY A 412 9.54 20.84 -1.10
CA GLY A 412 10.55 20.01 -1.75
C GLY A 412 10.03 19.36 -3.02
N LEU A 413 8.78 18.88 -3.03
CA LEU A 413 8.14 18.33 -4.22
C LEU A 413 8.00 19.37 -5.33
N THR A 414 7.59 20.58 -4.99
CA THR A 414 7.48 21.73 -5.90
C THR A 414 8.84 22.08 -6.51
N GLY A 415 9.90 22.12 -5.67
CA GLY A 415 11.27 22.34 -6.14
C GLY A 415 11.70 21.31 -7.19
N VAL A 416 11.38 20.03 -6.99
CA VAL A 416 11.65 18.96 -7.96
C VAL A 416 10.90 19.18 -9.28
N MET A 417 9.65 19.61 -9.24
CA MET A 417 8.88 19.91 -10.47
C MET A 417 9.47 21.10 -11.24
N HIS A 418 9.88 22.14 -10.54
CA HIS A 418 10.56 23.30 -11.18
C HIS A 418 11.91 22.90 -11.80
N ASP A 419 12.69 22.03 -11.14
CA ASP A 419 13.93 21.47 -11.72
C ASP A 419 13.66 20.74 -13.03
N LEU A 420 12.61 19.91 -13.08
CA LEU A 420 12.22 19.20 -14.31
C LEU A 420 11.88 20.16 -15.44
N VAL A 421 11.14 21.22 -15.17
CA VAL A 421 10.78 22.22 -16.18
C VAL A 421 12.02 23.04 -16.59
N ALA A 422 12.89 23.41 -15.65
CA ALA A 422 14.15 24.10 -15.94
C ALA A 422 15.10 23.28 -16.83
N ASP A 423 15.08 21.94 -16.67
CA ASP A 423 15.81 21.01 -17.54
C ASP A 423 15.13 20.82 -18.95
N GLY A 424 14.09 21.61 -19.27
CA GLY A 424 13.42 21.60 -20.61
C GLY A 424 12.35 20.54 -20.77
N ASN A 425 11.75 20.07 -19.69
CA ASN A 425 10.66 19.08 -19.71
C ASN A 425 9.29 19.76 -19.50
N SER A 426 8.22 18.97 -19.63
CA SER A 426 6.86 19.37 -19.27
C SER A 426 6.35 18.49 -18.14
N VAL A 427 5.58 19.07 -17.22
CA VAL A 427 5.02 18.34 -16.06
C VAL A 427 3.49 18.42 -16.10
N ILE A 428 2.82 17.29 -16.10
CA ILE A 428 1.40 17.17 -15.83
C ILE A 428 1.23 16.69 -14.39
N LEU A 429 0.59 17.48 -13.59
CA LEU A 429 0.31 17.24 -12.19
C LEU A 429 -1.19 16.94 -12.03
N VAL A 430 -1.57 15.71 -11.71
CA VAL A 430 -2.91 15.40 -11.24
C VAL A 430 -2.89 15.47 -9.74
N ASP A 431 -3.57 16.43 -9.16
CA ASP A 431 -3.60 16.58 -7.70
C ASP A 431 -4.90 17.27 -7.23
N HIS A 432 -5.15 17.21 -5.94
CA HIS A 432 -6.28 17.81 -5.25
C HIS A 432 -5.85 18.88 -4.24
N ASP A 433 -4.59 18.81 -3.79
CA ASP A 433 -4.04 19.74 -2.82
C ASP A 433 -3.88 21.13 -3.44
N THR A 434 -4.58 22.10 -2.84
CA THR A 434 -4.55 23.48 -3.32
C THR A 434 -3.20 24.15 -3.17
N GLN A 435 -2.34 23.70 -2.23
CA GLN A 435 -0.99 24.27 -2.07
C GLN A 435 -0.12 23.92 -3.27
N ILE A 436 -0.15 22.66 -3.72
CA ILE A 436 0.66 22.24 -4.88
C ILE A 436 0.04 22.74 -6.21
N LEU A 437 -1.30 22.83 -6.31
CA LEU A 437 -1.96 23.36 -7.51
C LEU A 437 -1.67 24.83 -7.74
N LYS A 438 -1.43 25.63 -6.68
CA LYS A 438 -0.99 27.03 -6.77
C LYS A 438 0.38 27.22 -7.41
N GLU A 439 1.20 26.18 -7.50
CA GLU A 439 2.50 26.20 -8.16
C GLU A 439 2.43 25.87 -9.66
N ALA A 440 1.23 25.53 -10.17
CA ALA A 440 1.05 25.27 -11.59
C ALA A 440 1.01 26.58 -12.41
N ASP A 441 1.64 26.56 -13.59
CA ASP A 441 1.55 27.66 -14.57
C ASP A 441 0.16 27.70 -15.26
N TRP A 442 -0.48 26.53 -15.36
CA TRP A 442 -1.74 26.32 -16.05
C TRP A 442 -2.57 25.25 -15.38
N ILE A 443 -3.85 25.42 -15.30
CA ILE A 443 -4.79 24.42 -14.76
C ILE A 443 -5.78 24.00 -15.84
N VAL A 444 -6.09 22.73 -15.87
CA VAL A 444 -7.20 22.12 -16.60
C VAL A 444 -8.12 21.46 -15.56
N GLU A 445 -9.32 21.98 -15.41
CA GLU A 445 -10.28 21.46 -14.44
C GLU A 445 -11.31 20.56 -15.11
N MET A 446 -11.41 19.32 -14.60
CA MET A 446 -12.33 18.29 -15.07
C MET A 446 -13.58 18.23 -14.19
N GLY A 447 -14.75 18.12 -14.81
CA GLY A 447 -16.01 18.06 -14.08
C GLY A 447 -17.22 17.95 -15.01
N PRO A 448 -18.40 18.49 -14.57
CA PRO A 448 -18.64 19.11 -13.26
C PRO A 448 -18.81 18.11 -12.11
N GLU A 449 -19.13 16.86 -12.41
CA GLU A 449 -19.40 15.78 -11.45
C GLU A 449 -18.54 14.54 -11.77
N ALA A 450 -18.78 13.47 -11.04
CA ALA A 450 -18.15 12.18 -11.24
C ALA A 450 -18.92 11.30 -12.25
N GLY A 451 -18.25 10.29 -12.81
CA GLY A 451 -18.86 9.24 -13.62
C GLY A 451 -19.55 9.74 -14.89
N ALA A 452 -20.83 9.40 -15.07
CA ALA A 452 -21.60 9.72 -16.28
C ALA A 452 -21.79 11.23 -16.53
N ASN A 453 -21.83 12.02 -15.47
CA ASN A 453 -21.99 13.48 -15.55
C ASN A 453 -20.66 14.24 -15.56
N GLY A 454 -19.55 13.52 -15.42
CA GLY A 454 -18.20 14.06 -15.52
C GLY A 454 -17.62 13.98 -16.93
N GLY A 455 -16.30 14.10 -17.03
CA GLY A 455 -15.58 13.91 -18.28
C GLY A 455 -15.53 15.11 -19.20
N HIS A 456 -15.89 16.31 -18.72
CA HIS A 456 -15.78 17.58 -19.43
C HIS A 456 -14.66 18.43 -18.86
N VAL A 457 -14.10 19.32 -19.69
CA VAL A 457 -13.25 20.43 -19.21
C VAL A 457 -14.18 21.57 -18.85
N ILE A 458 -14.26 21.94 -17.56
CA ILE A 458 -15.14 23.00 -17.05
C ILE A 458 -14.44 24.34 -16.91
N ALA A 459 -13.12 24.33 -16.70
CA ALA A 459 -12.28 25.51 -16.68
C ALA A 459 -10.87 25.16 -17.16
N GLN A 460 -10.19 26.11 -17.81
CA GLN A 460 -8.76 25.99 -18.13
C GLN A 460 -8.12 27.38 -18.24
N GLY A 461 -6.86 27.49 -17.83
CA GLY A 461 -6.15 28.76 -17.89
C GLY A 461 -5.09 28.89 -16.82
N THR A 462 -4.56 30.10 -16.67
CA THR A 462 -3.72 30.46 -15.54
C THR A 462 -4.53 30.44 -14.24
N ILE A 463 -3.85 30.37 -13.09
CA ILE A 463 -4.52 30.34 -11.77
C ILE A 463 -5.51 31.48 -11.62
N PRO A 464 -5.18 32.78 -11.90
CA PRO A 464 -6.15 33.86 -11.80
C PRO A 464 -7.37 33.67 -12.71
N ALA A 465 -7.18 33.12 -13.92
CA ALA A 465 -8.29 32.88 -14.86
C ALA A 465 -9.26 31.79 -14.35
N VAL A 466 -8.72 30.77 -13.66
CA VAL A 466 -9.53 29.70 -13.03
C VAL A 466 -10.23 30.20 -11.78
N GLU A 467 -9.58 31.04 -10.97
CA GLU A 467 -10.18 31.67 -9.78
C GLU A 467 -11.37 32.59 -10.10
N GLU A 468 -11.33 33.25 -11.24
CA GLU A 468 -12.39 34.16 -11.71
C GLU A 468 -13.49 33.43 -12.49
N ASN A 469 -13.26 32.19 -12.92
CA ASN A 469 -14.24 31.44 -13.71
C ASN A 469 -15.39 30.93 -12.84
N PRO A 470 -16.63 31.36 -13.07
CA PRO A 470 -17.77 30.94 -12.26
C PRO A 470 -18.14 29.47 -12.41
N ALA A 471 -17.67 28.79 -13.47
CA ALA A 471 -17.86 27.36 -13.64
C ALA A 471 -16.83 26.52 -12.89
N SER A 472 -15.73 27.13 -12.42
CA SER A 472 -14.70 26.46 -11.68
C SER A 472 -15.14 26.07 -10.27
N GLN A 473 -14.92 24.80 -9.91
CA GLN A 473 -15.19 24.28 -8.58
C GLN A 473 -13.96 24.38 -7.67
N ILE A 474 -12.74 24.33 -8.23
CA ILE A 474 -11.50 24.48 -7.47
C ILE A 474 -11.12 25.96 -7.27
N GLY A 475 -11.51 26.86 -8.15
CA GLY A 475 -11.18 28.29 -8.11
C GLY A 475 -11.48 28.98 -6.77
N PRO A 476 -12.66 28.79 -6.16
CA PRO A 476 -12.96 29.32 -4.83
C PRO A 476 -12.00 28.87 -3.73
N PHE A 477 -11.46 27.65 -3.82
CA PHE A 477 -10.48 27.12 -2.85
C PHE A 477 -9.07 27.65 -3.14
N LEU A 478 -8.68 27.78 -4.40
CA LEU A 478 -7.42 28.41 -4.79
C LEU A 478 -7.34 29.85 -4.31
N SER A 479 -8.42 30.63 -4.49
CA SER A 479 -8.50 32.04 -4.05
C SER A 479 -8.73 32.22 -2.55
N GLY A 480 -8.95 31.15 -1.78
CA GLY A 480 -9.29 31.23 -0.35
C GLY A 480 -10.69 31.79 -0.04
N LYS A 481 -11.55 31.94 -1.06
CA LYS A 481 -12.94 32.43 -0.87
C LYS A 481 -13.89 31.37 -0.33
N ALA A 482 -13.57 30.08 -0.55
CA ALA A 482 -14.36 28.99 0.00
C ALA A 482 -13.90 28.67 1.43
N GLU A 483 -14.85 28.72 2.37
CA GLU A 483 -14.59 28.29 3.74
C GLU A 483 -14.52 26.77 3.85
N THR A 484 -13.54 26.30 4.64
CA THR A 484 -13.31 24.87 4.90
C THR A 484 -13.80 24.45 6.28
N LYS A 485 -14.14 25.39 7.18
CA LYS A 485 -14.68 25.09 8.50
C LYS A 485 -16.16 24.75 8.42
N LEU A 486 -16.49 23.47 8.59
CA LEU A 486 -17.86 22.94 8.43
C LEU A 486 -18.45 22.42 9.75
N ARG A 487 -17.63 22.19 10.76
CA ARG A 487 -18.05 21.59 12.02
C ARG A 487 -18.01 22.59 13.17
N ASN A 488 -18.99 22.51 14.06
CA ASN A 488 -18.92 23.14 15.35
C ASN A 488 -18.15 22.21 16.31
N CYS A 489 -16.83 22.43 16.40
CA CYS A 489 -15.99 21.67 17.30
C CYS A 489 -16.38 21.88 18.76
N ALA A 490 -16.13 20.87 19.60
CA ALA A 490 -16.40 20.95 21.02
C ALA A 490 -15.56 22.05 21.68
N ALA A 491 -16.15 22.77 22.63
CA ALA A 491 -15.41 23.75 23.44
C ALA A 491 -14.39 23.01 24.32
N LYS A 492 -13.24 23.64 24.57
CA LYS A 492 -12.10 23.06 25.29
C LYS A 492 -12.49 22.41 26.64
N ASP A 493 -13.34 23.07 27.41
CA ASP A 493 -13.85 22.60 28.72
C ASP A 493 -14.75 21.36 28.60
N LYS A 494 -15.23 21.03 27.40
CA LYS A 494 -16.12 19.90 27.14
C LYS A 494 -15.45 18.75 26.38
N LEU A 495 -14.16 18.85 26.07
CA LEU A 495 -13.46 17.83 25.29
C LEU A 495 -13.55 16.45 25.94
N PHE A 496 -13.30 16.34 27.22
CA PHE A 496 -13.28 15.10 27.99
C PHE A 496 -14.55 14.87 28.83
N SER A 497 -15.67 15.57 28.54
CA SER A 497 -16.94 15.42 29.30
C SER A 497 -17.47 13.99 29.30
N ASP A 498 -17.23 13.23 28.22
CA ASP A 498 -17.72 11.88 28.05
C ASP A 498 -16.65 10.82 28.41
N GLY A 499 -15.57 11.27 29.05
CA GLY A 499 -14.40 10.44 29.39
C GLY A 499 -13.33 10.45 28.31
N GLY A 500 -12.36 9.57 28.44
CA GLY A 500 -11.23 9.47 27.48
C GLY A 500 -10.59 8.08 27.47
N ILE A 501 -9.85 7.83 26.40
CA ILE A 501 -8.96 6.67 26.26
C ILE A 501 -7.57 7.13 26.70
N HIS A 502 -6.95 6.41 27.63
CA HIS A 502 -5.58 6.67 28.06
C HIS A 502 -4.65 5.58 27.53
N LEU A 503 -3.54 5.96 26.89
CA LEU A 503 -2.50 5.07 26.42
C LEU A 503 -1.14 5.48 26.98
N SER A 504 -0.40 4.52 27.58
CA SER A 504 1.00 4.67 27.97
C SER A 504 1.85 3.58 27.32
N THR A 505 2.94 3.98 26.64
CA THR A 505 3.84 3.06 25.94
C THR A 505 5.30 3.22 26.38
N SER A 506 6.08 2.15 26.24
CA SER A 506 7.53 2.20 26.15
C SER A 506 7.97 2.50 24.72
N GLU A 507 9.27 2.55 24.49
CA GLU A 507 9.83 2.79 23.16
C GLU A 507 9.43 1.66 22.17
N ILE A 508 9.03 2.08 20.97
CA ILE A 508 8.74 1.19 19.84
C ILE A 508 9.22 1.84 18.54
N HIS A 509 10.09 1.17 17.82
CA HIS A 509 10.76 1.72 16.63
C HIS A 509 11.41 3.07 16.96
N THR A 510 11.00 4.13 16.26
CA THR A 510 11.46 5.51 16.52
C THR A 510 10.59 6.26 17.52
N VAL A 511 9.43 5.71 17.90
CA VAL A 511 8.51 6.34 18.87
C VAL A 511 9.05 6.18 20.27
N LYS A 512 9.31 7.30 20.92
CA LYS A 512 9.81 7.38 22.31
C LYS A 512 8.68 7.03 23.29
N PRO A 513 9.00 6.67 24.55
CA PRO A 513 7.96 6.47 25.57
C PRO A 513 7.02 7.67 25.62
N LEU A 514 5.72 7.41 25.53
CA LEU A 514 4.71 8.46 25.54
C LEU A 514 3.50 8.10 26.42
N GLU A 515 2.79 9.13 26.83
CA GLU A 515 1.49 9.05 27.48
C GLU A 515 0.54 10.01 26.76
N VAL A 516 -0.66 9.56 26.45
CA VAL A 516 -1.65 10.35 25.72
C VAL A 516 -3.07 10.02 26.17
N ASP A 517 -3.88 11.08 26.32
CA ASP A 517 -5.31 11.01 26.55
C ASP A 517 -6.06 11.43 25.30
N ILE A 518 -7.02 10.62 24.87
CA ILE A 518 -7.85 10.84 23.68
C ILE A 518 -9.30 10.97 24.11
N PRO A 519 -9.99 12.09 23.81
CA PRO A 519 -11.36 12.32 24.26
C PRO A 519 -12.34 11.37 23.58
N LYS A 520 -13.26 10.78 24.36
CA LYS A 520 -14.35 9.94 23.86
C LYS A 520 -15.46 10.78 23.23
N GLY A 521 -16.12 10.25 22.19
CA GLY A 521 -17.21 10.91 21.47
C GLY A 521 -16.79 12.18 20.71
N ARG A 522 -15.52 12.28 20.34
CA ARG A 522 -14.93 13.43 19.64
C ARG A 522 -14.17 13.00 18.41
N LEU A 523 -13.95 13.95 17.48
CA LEU A 523 -13.02 13.80 16.37
C LEU A 523 -11.62 14.18 16.83
N THR A 524 -10.76 13.18 16.97
CA THR A 524 -9.33 13.37 17.25
C THR A 524 -8.52 13.15 16.00
N VAL A 525 -7.67 14.11 15.62
CA VAL A 525 -6.74 14.00 14.50
C VAL A 525 -5.32 13.84 15.03
N VAL A 526 -4.64 12.78 14.57
CA VAL A 526 -3.21 12.55 14.83
C VAL A 526 -2.45 13.00 13.60
N THR A 527 -1.65 14.05 13.74
CA THR A 527 -0.91 14.69 12.67
C THR A 527 0.59 14.76 12.96
N GLY A 528 1.37 15.41 12.09
CA GLY A 528 2.81 15.59 12.20
C GLY A 528 3.56 15.25 10.93
N VAL A 529 4.83 15.61 10.86
CA VAL A 529 5.66 15.38 9.66
C VAL A 529 5.76 13.90 9.27
N SER A 530 6.13 13.63 8.02
CA SER A 530 6.32 12.25 7.54
C SER A 530 7.42 11.55 8.36
N GLY A 531 7.14 10.29 8.79
CA GLY A 531 8.08 9.52 9.62
C GLY A 531 8.13 9.91 11.11
N SER A 532 7.23 10.79 11.60
CA SER A 532 7.18 11.18 13.02
C SER A 532 6.61 10.11 13.96
N GLY A 533 6.12 8.98 13.44
CA GLY A 533 5.64 7.84 14.24
C GLY A 533 4.12 7.79 14.44
N LYS A 534 3.31 8.57 13.71
CA LYS A 534 1.83 8.57 13.78
C LYS A 534 1.23 7.17 13.64
N THR A 535 1.57 6.50 12.55
CA THR A 535 1.06 5.15 12.25
C THR A 535 1.46 4.16 13.33
N THR A 536 2.69 4.23 13.84
CA THR A 536 3.19 3.38 14.94
C THR A 536 2.42 3.64 16.23
N MET A 537 2.17 4.92 16.60
CA MET A 537 1.40 5.26 17.79
C MET A 537 -0.05 4.76 17.68
N VAL A 538 -0.70 4.93 16.53
CA VAL A 538 -2.13 4.59 16.38
C VAL A 538 -2.32 3.12 16.02
N LEU A 539 -1.70 2.65 14.91
CA LEU A 539 -1.99 1.32 14.36
C LEU A 539 -1.19 0.19 15.02
N GLU A 540 0.03 0.46 15.52
CA GLU A 540 0.85 -0.56 16.14
C GLU A 540 0.77 -0.53 17.68
N SER A 541 0.29 0.57 18.29
CA SER A 541 0.19 0.69 19.76
C SER A 541 -1.26 0.82 20.22
N LEU A 542 -1.99 1.88 19.85
CA LEU A 542 -3.34 2.16 20.37
C LEU A 542 -4.35 1.07 19.96
N VAL A 543 -4.46 0.77 18.67
CA VAL A 543 -5.44 -0.22 18.15
C VAL A 543 -5.22 -1.60 18.76
N PRO A 544 -3.99 -2.19 18.70
CA PRO A 544 -3.75 -3.50 19.31
C PRO A 544 -3.93 -3.52 20.85
N ALA A 545 -3.60 -2.42 21.53
CA ALA A 545 -3.81 -2.32 22.98
C ALA A 545 -5.30 -2.29 23.33
N LEU A 546 -6.12 -1.52 22.60
CA LEU A 546 -7.58 -1.51 22.75
C LEU A 546 -8.18 -2.87 22.49
N GLU A 547 -7.83 -3.52 21.37
CA GLU A 547 -8.32 -4.86 21.03
C GLU A 547 -7.94 -5.90 22.09
N ALA A 548 -6.70 -5.85 22.60
CA ALA A 548 -6.25 -6.74 23.66
C ALA A 548 -7.05 -6.51 24.98
N SER A 549 -7.23 -5.24 25.35
CA SER A 549 -8.01 -4.86 26.55
C SER A 549 -9.46 -5.32 26.46
N ILE A 550 -10.13 -5.05 25.34
CA ILE A 550 -11.54 -5.43 25.09
C ILE A 550 -11.72 -6.94 25.10
N ASN A 551 -10.79 -7.69 24.51
CA ASN A 551 -10.88 -9.15 24.40
C ASN A 551 -10.24 -9.89 25.59
N GLY A 552 -9.75 -9.21 26.62
CA GLY A 552 -9.08 -9.80 27.79
C GLY A 552 -7.78 -10.54 27.42
N ARG A 553 -7.08 -10.10 26.36
CA ARG A 553 -5.79 -10.66 25.91
C ARG A 553 -4.60 -9.92 26.52
N THR A 554 -3.42 -10.54 26.43
CA THR A 554 -2.18 -9.89 26.83
C THR A 554 -1.90 -8.65 25.99
N LEU A 555 -1.55 -7.53 26.64
CA LEU A 555 -1.19 -6.29 25.97
C LEU A 555 0.08 -6.48 25.12
N PRO A 556 0.24 -5.71 24.03
CA PRO A 556 1.51 -5.66 23.29
C PRO A 556 2.69 -5.34 24.23
N ALA A 557 3.85 -5.95 23.98
CA ALA A 557 5.00 -5.86 24.88
C ALA A 557 5.48 -4.43 25.19
N HIS A 558 5.27 -3.49 24.25
CA HIS A 558 5.61 -2.08 24.39
C HIS A 558 4.49 -1.24 25.06
N THR A 559 3.29 -1.78 25.26
CA THR A 559 2.19 -1.08 25.93
C THR A 559 2.31 -1.27 27.44
N ARG A 560 2.51 -0.18 28.18
CA ARG A 560 2.60 -0.18 29.66
C ARG A 560 1.21 -0.19 30.29
N ALA A 561 0.32 0.64 29.77
CA ALA A 561 -1.05 0.74 30.27
C ALA A 561 -2.00 1.19 29.15
N ILE A 562 -3.23 0.71 29.21
CA ILE A 562 -4.36 1.18 28.41
C ILE A 562 -5.61 1.27 29.30
N ASN A 563 -6.31 2.40 29.23
CA ASN A 563 -7.68 2.51 29.72
C ASN A 563 -8.58 2.78 28.51
N ALA A 564 -9.42 1.84 28.17
CA ALA A 564 -10.29 1.93 27.00
C ALA A 564 -11.46 2.93 27.13
N GLY A 565 -11.66 3.56 28.29
CA GLY A 565 -12.72 4.57 28.50
C GLY A 565 -14.15 4.04 28.25
N GLY A 566 -14.36 2.71 28.37
CA GLY A 566 -15.66 2.07 28.09
C GLY A 566 -15.89 1.75 26.59
N ILE A 567 -14.88 1.85 25.74
CA ILE A 567 -14.95 1.39 24.34
C ILE A 567 -15.09 -0.13 24.30
N ALA A 568 -16.08 -0.61 23.54
CA ALA A 568 -16.37 -2.04 23.35
C ALA A 568 -15.96 -2.57 21.97
N HIS A 569 -15.83 -1.71 20.98
CA HIS A 569 -15.53 -2.10 19.61
C HIS A 569 -14.49 -1.18 18.97
N VAL A 570 -13.51 -1.76 18.29
CA VAL A 570 -12.53 -1.04 17.47
C VAL A 570 -12.76 -1.37 16.00
N LYS A 571 -12.82 -0.34 15.17
CA LYS A 571 -13.04 -0.42 13.72
C LYS A 571 -11.93 0.31 12.98
N LEU A 572 -11.03 -0.44 12.35
CA LEU A 572 -9.96 0.13 11.54
C LEU A 572 -10.42 0.26 10.08
N ILE A 573 -10.33 1.48 9.55
CA ILE A 573 -10.66 1.85 8.16
C ILE A 573 -9.38 2.36 7.51
N ASP A 574 -8.64 1.47 6.90
CA ASP A 574 -7.36 1.76 6.23
C ASP A 574 -7.47 1.70 4.70
N ALA A 575 -6.45 2.21 4.00
CA ALA A 575 -6.37 2.23 2.54
C ALA A 575 -5.98 0.87 1.92
N THR A 576 -5.89 -0.22 2.69
CA THR A 576 -5.59 -1.53 2.14
C THR A 576 -6.65 -1.94 1.11
N PRO A 577 -6.27 -2.54 -0.03
CA PRO A 577 -7.22 -2.97 -1.05
C PRO A 577 -8.31 -3.89 -0.47
N ILE A 578 -9.56 -3.63 -0.86
CA ILE A 578 -10.68 -4.49 -0.50
C ILE A 578 -10.65 -5.72 -1.42
N GLY A 579 -10.21 -6.84 -0.88
CA GLY A 579 -10.17 -8.11 -1.59
C GLY A 579 -9.08 -8.15 -2.69
N ILE A 580 -8.40 -9.27 -2.76
CA ILE A 580 -7.38 -9.55 -3.81
C ILE A 580 -8.05 -10.16 -5.05
N ASN A 581 -9.36 -10.44 -4.97
CA ASN A 581 -10.08 -11.25 -5.94
C ASN A 581 -10.94 -10.35 -6.84
N VAL A 582 -10.71 -10.43 -8.15
CA VAL A 582 -11.54 -9.80 -9.20
C VAL A 582 -13.04 -10.16 -9.11
N ARG A 583 -13.41 -11.16 -8.31
CA ARG A 583 -14.79 -11.54 -8.06
C ARG A 583 -15.50 -10.69 -7.00
N SER A 584 -14.78 -9.82 -6.28
CA SER A 584 -15.40 -8.87 -5.36
C SER A 584 -15.81 -7.61 -6.12
N THR A 585 -17.06 -7.17 -5.95
CA THR A 585 -17.59 -5.96 -6.57
C THR A 585 -18.14 -5.01 -5.50
N VAL A 586 -18.37 -3.75 -5.87
CA VAL A 586 -19.01 -2.74 -5.01
C VAL A 586 -20.31 -3.29 -4.43
N ALA A 587 -21.18 -3.89 -5.25
CA ALA A 587 -22.46 -4.46 -4.79
C ALA A 587 -22.30 -5.64 -3.84
N THR A 588 -21.29 -6.51 -4.05
CA THR A 588 -21.07 -7.65 -3.15
C THR A 588 -20.53 -7.20 -1.81
N TYR A 589 -19.59 -6.26 -1.82
CA TYR A 589 -18.99 -5.75 -0.58
C TYR A 589 -19.99 -4.94 0.27
N ALA A 590 -20.80 -4.10 -0.37
CA ALA A 590 -21.88 -3.37 0.31
C ALA A 590 -23.08 -4.26 0.71
N GLY A 591 -23.02 -5.56 0.38
CA GLY A 591 -24.12 -6.51 0.67
C GLY A 591 -25.40 -6.30 -0.15
N VAL A 592 -25.34 -5.45 -1.18
CA VAL A 592 -26.47 -5.16 -2.09
C VAL A 592 -26.78 -6.36 -2.97
N HIS A 593 -25.74 -7.00 -3.50
CA HIS A 593 -25.86 -8.13 -4.43
C HIS A 593 -26.64 -9.31 -3.82
N ASP A 594 -26.43 -9.64 -2.55
CA ASP A 594 -27.15 -10.74 -1.90
C ASP A 594 -28.65 -10.47 -1.75
N GLU A 595 -29.03 -9.21 -1.48
CA GLU A 595 -30.45 -8.83 -1.41
C GLU A 595 -31.08 -8.84 -2.82
N LEU A 596 -30.38 -8.36 -3.83
CA LEU A 596 -30.82 -8.38 -5.21
C LEU A 596 -31.07 -9.84 -5.68
N ARG A 597 -30.15 -10.76 -5.40
CA ARG A 597 -30.33 -12.20 -5.73
C ARG A 597 -31.62 -12.76 -5.16
N LYS A 598 -31.95 -12.42 -3.90
CA LYS A 598 -33.19 -12.85 -3.25
C LYS A 598 -34.43 -12.26 -3.94
N LEU A 599 -34.36 -11.00 -4.37
CA LEU A 599 -35.45 -10.32 -5.06
C LEU A 599 -35.67 -10.90 -6.47
N TYR A 600 -34.60 -11.08 -7.25
CA TYR A 600 -34.69 -11.68 -8.59
C TYR A 600 -35.23 -13.11 -8.55
N ALA A 601 -34.82 -13.92 -7.56
CA ALA A 601 -35.36 -15.28 -7.40
C ALA A 601 -36.84 -15.32 -7.09
N ARG A 602 -37.44 -14.23 -6.59
CA ARG A 602 -38.88 -14.10 -6.31
C ARG A 602 -39.69 -13.61 -7.51
N SER A 603 -39.03 -13.15 -8.58
CA SER A 603 -39.69 -12.67 -9.79
C SER A 603 -40.48 -13.80 -10.51
N ALA A 604 -41.48 -13.44 -11.31
CA ALA A 604 -42.29 -14.39 -12.08
C ALA A 604 -41.39 -15.21 -13.05
N GLY A 605 -40.49 -14.51 -13.80
CA GLY A 605 -39.62 -15.17 -14.76
C GLY A 605 -38.60 -16.14 -14.12
N ALA A 606 -38.12 -15.87 -12.88
CA ALA A 606 -37.23 -16.76 -12.17
C ALA A 606 -37.98 -18.03 -11.70
N ARG A 607 -39.21 -17.84 -11.19
CA ARG A 607 -40.07 -18.97 -10.74
C ARG A 607 -40.45 -19.88 -11.90
N GLU A 608 -40.81 -19.34 -13.06
CA GLU A 608 -41.14 -20.09 -14.27
C GLU A 608 -39.94 -20.96 -14.73
N LYS A 609 -38.72 -20.43 -14.64
CA LYS A 609 -37.50 -21.13 -15.01
C LYS A 609 -36.89 -21.98 -13.86
N GLY A 610 -37.48 -21.95 -12.67
CA GLY A 610 -37.03 -22.71 -11.51
C GLY A 610 -35.72 -22.17 -10.86
N TYR A 611 -35.34 -20.91 -11.12
CA TYR A 611 -34.13 -20.33 -10.58
C TYR A 611 -34.28 -19.90 -9.11
N LYS A 612 -33.28 -20.22 -8.29
CA LYS A 612 -33.13 -19.84 -6.88
C LYS A 612 -32.15 -18.71 -6.70
N ALA A 613 -32.07 -18.11 -5.51
CA ALA A 613 -31.12 -17.05 -5.21
C ALA A 613 -29.64 -17.46 -5.41
N SER A 614 -29.31 -18.74 -5.24
CA SER A 614 -27.99 -19.30 -5.54
C SER A 614 -27.63 -19.21 -7.01
N ASP A 615 -28.58 -19.35 -7.93
CA ASP A 615 -28.36 -19.37 -9.37
C ASP A 615 -27.89 -18.00 -9.89
N PHE A 616 -28.32 -16.92 -9.24
CA PHE A 616 -27.92 -15.55 -9.54
C PHE A 616 -26.55 -15.15 -8.99
N SER A 617 -25.81 -16.06 -8.37
CA SER A 617 -24.42 -15.81 -7.96
C SER A 617 -23.49 -15.98 -9.16
N TYR A 618 -22.80 -14.91 -9.57
CA TYR A 618 -21.75 -15.02 -10.60
C TYR A 618 -20.50 -15.78 -10.11
N ASN A 619 -20.37 -16.07 -8.80
CA ASN A 619 -19.28 -16.86 -8.26
C ASN A 619 -19.54 -18.38 -8.33
N THR A 620 -20.76 -18.82 -8.06
CA THR A 620 -21.08 -20.23 -7.89
C THR A 620 -22.39 -20.64 -8.56
N GLY A 621 -23.20 -19.69 -9.06
CA GLY A 621 -24.52 -19.94 -9.59
C GLY A 621 -24.52 -20.50 -11.02
N SER A 622 -25.64 -21.09 -11.44
CA SER A 622 -25.85 -21.65 -12.78
C SER A 622 -25.96 -20.58 -13.86
N LEU A 623 -26.29 -19.33 -13.48
CA LEU A 623 -26.41 -18.19 -14.39
C LEU A 623 -25.08 -17.42 -14.57
N ARG A 624 -23.96 -17.91 -14.04
CA ARG A 624 -22.63 -17.33 -14.27
C ARG A 624 -22.18 -17.57 -15.72
N CYS A 625 -21.35 -16.68 -16.24
CA CYS A 625 -20.78 -16.83 -17.57
C CYS A 625 -19.86 -18.06 -17.63
N PRO A 626 -20.08 -19.00 -18.53
CA PRO A 626 -19.22 -20.20 -18.67
C PRO A 626 -17.85 -19.86 -19.28
N GLY A 627 -17.74 -18.82 -20.11
CA GLY A 627 -16.49 -18.45 -20.79
C GLY A 627 -15.42 -17.87 -19.85
N CYS A 628 -15.83 -17.12 -18.82
CA CYS A 628 -14.91 -16.54 -17.83
C CYS A 628 -15.14 -17.07 -16.42
N ASP A 629 -16.00 -18.06 -16.24
CA ASP A 629 -16.35 -18.60 -14.92
C ASP A 629 -16.76 -17.52 -13.89
N GLY A 630 -17.43 -16.46 -14.38
CA GLY A 630 -17.95 -15.35 -13.57
C GLY A 630 -16.92 -14.30 -13.17
N THR A 631 -15.69 -14.29 -13.72
CA THR A 631 -14.69 -13.24 -13.46
C THR A 631 -14.96 -11.98 -14.27
N GLY A 632 -15.68 -12.05 -15.39
CA GLY A 632 -15.89 -10.95 -16.32
C GLY A 632 -14.72 -10.73 -17.28
N VAL A 633 -13.55 -11.26 -16.98
CA VAL A 633 -12.32 -11.12 -17.75
C VAL A 633 -11.72 -12.48 -18.09
N VAL A 634 -10.94 -12.52 -19.17
CA VAL A 634 -10.11 -13.66 -19.54
C VAL A 634 -8.66 -13.20 -19.47
N SER A 635 -7.86 -13.88 -18.65
CA SER A 635 -6.42 -13.66 -18.59
C SER A 635 -5.75 -14.40 -19.72
N LEU A 636 -5.02 -13.68 -20.55
CA LEU A 636 -4.18 -14.25 -21.60
C LEU A 636 -2.76 -14.35 -21.06
N ASP A 637 -2.28 -15.58 -20.85
CA ASP A 637 -0.88 -15.86 -20.60
C ASP A 637 -0.10 -15.60 -21.90
N VAL A 638 0.56 -14.45 -21.95
CA VAL A 638 1.45 -14.10 -23.04
C VAL A 638 2.86 -14.41 -22.58
N GLN A 639 3.42 -15.54 -23.02
CA GLN A 639 4.78 -15.96 -22.68
C GLN A 639 5.76 -14.78 -22.72
N PHE A 640 6.43 -14.52 -21.58
CA PHE A 640 7.41 -13.43 -21.37
C PHE A 640 6.84 -12.01 -21.21
N LEU A 641 5.52 -11.83 -21.10
CA LEU A 641 4.85 -10.56 -20.76
C LEU A 641 3.96 -10.75 -19.52
N PRO A 642 3.64 -9.68 -18.78
CA PRO A 642 2.59 -9.75 -17.77
C PRO A 642 1.28 -10.23 -18.38
N ASP A 643 0.51 -11.02 -17.65
CA ASP A 643 -0.81 -11.49 -18.07
C ASP A 643 -1.70 -10.30 -18.48
N VAL A 644 -2.26 -10.38 -19.67
CA VAL A 644 -3.16 -9.36 -20.19
C VAL A 644 -4.61 -9.79 -19.92
N ASN A 645 -5.30 -9.05 -19.06
CA ASN A 645 -6.71 -9.26 -18.82
C ASN A 645 -7.54 -8.52 -19.88
N ILE A 646 -8.34 -9.26 -20.61
CA ILE A 646 -9.31 -8.69 -21.56
C ILE A 646 -10.73 -8.96 -21.11
N PRO A 647 -11.71 -8.07 -21.39
CA PRO A 647 -13.11 -8.35 -21.12
C PRO A 647 -13.52 -9.65 -21.82
N CYS A 648 -14.23 -10.51 -21.09
CA CYS A 648 -14.68 -11.79 -21.63
C CYS A 648 -15.53 -11.58 -22.90
N PRO A 649 -15.22 -12.20 -24.03
CA PRO A 649 -15.94 -11.99 -25.29
C PRO A 649 -17.42 -12.45 -25.18
N ASP A 650 -17.72 -13.45 -24.35
CA ASP A 650 -19.06 -13.99 -24.19
C ASP A 650 -20.01 -13.09 -23.39
N CYS A 651 -19.53 -12.60 -22.24
CA CYS A 651 -20.33 -11.76 -21.34
C CYS A 651 -19.99 -10.28 -21.38
N ARG A 652 -18.93 -9.89 -22.09
CA ARG A 652 -18.46 -8.50 -22.22
C ARG A 652 -18.25 -7.79 -20.88
N GLY A 653 -17.78 -8.52 -19.88
CA GLY A 653 -17.53 -8.00 -18.53
C GLY A 653 -18.69 -8.20 -17.54
N SER A 654 -19.91 -8.51 -17.97
CA SER A 654 -21.09 -8.61 -17.09
C SER A 654 -21.05 -9.78 -16.09
N ARG A 655 -20.16 -10.76 -16.27
CA ARG A 655 -19.97 -11.95 -15.42
C ARG A 655 -21.09 -13.00 -15.52
N TYR A 656 -22.18 -12.68 -16.22
CA TYR A 656 -23.37 -13.51 -16.33
C TYR A 656 -23.54 -14.15 -17.71
N ALA A 657 -24.15 -15.32 -17.72
CA ALA A 657 -24.60 -15.98 -18.92
C ALA A 657 -25.82 -15.22 -19.53
N ARG A 658 -26.04 -15.42 -20.83
CA ARG A 658 -27.12 -14.74 -21.55
C ARG A 658 -28.51 -15.01 -20.95
N ALA A 659 -28.71 -16.19 -20.38
CA ALA A 659 -29.97 -16.55 -19.71
C ALA A 659 -30.33 -15.68 -18.51
N ALA A 660 -29.37 -15.02 -17.89
CA ALA A 660 -29.62 -14.09 -16.78
C ALA A 660 -30.35 -12.81 -17.22
N TYR A 661 -30.21 -12.41 -18.48
CA TYR A 661 -30.88 -11.23 -19.04
C TYR A 661 -32.38 -11.44 -19.30
N ASP A 662 -32.81 -12.70 -19.39
CA ASP A 662 -34.23 -13.05 -19.58
C ASP A 662 -35.04 -12.86 -18.31
N VAL A 663 -34.40 -12.85 -17.14
CA VAL A 663 -35.08 -12.67 -15.85
C VAL A 663 -35.05 -11.20 -15.49
N LYS A 664 -36.18 -10.54 -15.57
CA LYS A 664 -36.33 -9.12 -15.31
C LYS A 664 -37.12 -8.84 -14.04
N LEU A 665 -36.75 -7.81 -13.32
CA LEU A 665 -37.45 -7.30 -12.17
C LEU A 665 -37.99 -5.91 -12.52
N ALA A 666 -39.26 -5.65 -12.23
CA ALA A 666 -39.85 -4.32 -12.41
C ALA A 666 -39.38 -3.39 -11.28
N GLY A 667 -38.80 -2.24 -11.67
CA GLY A 667 -38.50 -1.15 -10.72
C GLY A 667 -39.60 -0.11 -10.70
N THR A 668 -39.39 0.98 -10.00
CA THR A 668 -40.30 2.14 -9.92
C THR A 668 -40.66 2.75 -11.28
N THR A 669 -39.80 2.63 -12.28
CA THR A 669 -39.98 3.14 -13.62
C THR A 669 -40.89 2.28 -14.50
N GLY A 670 -41.35 1.13 -13.98
CA GLY A 670 -42.18 0.15 -14.75
C GLY A 670 -41.44 -0.62 -15.82
N THR A 671 -40.21 -0.29 -16.15
CA THR A 671 -39.37 -1.04 -17.09
C THR A 671 -38.70 -2.19 -16.36
N GLY A 672 -38.76 -3.40 -16.95
CA GLY A 672 -38.08 -4.57 -16.38
C GLY A 672 -36.59 -4.53 -16.67
N VAL A 673 -35.76 -4.62 -15.62
CA VAL A 673 -34.27 -4.66 -15.68
C VAL A 673 -33.79 -6.02 -15.20
N SER A 674 -32.85 -6.63 -15.90
CA SER A 674 -32.19 -7.87 -15.47
C SER A 674 -31.08 -7.57 -14.46
N LEU A 675 -30.66 -8.59 -13.70
CA LEU A 675 -29.58 -8.42 -12.71
C LEU A 675 -28.24 -7.96 -13.35
N PRO A 676 -27.78 -8.51 -14.50
CA PRO A 676 -26.60 -7.97 -15.18
C PRO A 676 -26.72 -6.48 -15.55
N GLU A 677 -27.87 -6.06 -16.12
CA GLU A 677 -28.12 -4.65 -16.47
C GLU A 677 -28.10 -3.75 -15.22
N LEU A 678 -28.64 -4.23 -14.10
CA LEU A 678 -28.59 -3.47 -12.83
C LEU A 678 -27.19 -3.39 -12.26
N MET A 679 -26.36 -4.44 -12.42
CA MET A 679 -24.95 -4.39 -12.00
C MET A 679 -24.11 -3.42 -12.82
N ASP A 680 -24.49 -3.10 -14.04
CA ASP A 680 -23.84 -2.11 -14.90
C ASP A 680 -24.30 -0.67 -14.60
N MET A 681 -25.31 -0.48 -13.75
CA MET A 681 -25.75 0.85 -13.34
C MET A 681 -24.81 1.44 -12.26
N ASP A 682 -24.63 2.75 -12.30
CA ASP A 682 -24.06 3.48 -11.17
C ASP A 682 -25.04 3.50 -9.97
N VAL A 683 -24.48 3.75 -8.78
CA VAL A 683 -25.25 3.74 -7.51
C VAL A 683 -26.43 4.74 -7.56
N ASN A 684 -26.22 5.95 -8.15
CA ASN A 684 -27.28 6.96 -8.24
C ASN A 684 -28.46 6.47 -9.06
N SER A 685 -28.19 5.92 -10.25
CA SER A 685 -29.21 5.34 -11.15
C SER A 685 -29.90 4.12 -10.51
N ALA A 686 -29.12 3.29 -9.82
CA ALA A 686 -29.65 2.12 -9.12
C ALA A 686 -30.58 2.51 -7.93
N ILE A 687 -30.33 3.63 -7.24
CA ILE A 687 -31.23 4.16 -6.19
C ILE A 687 -32.61 4.47 -6.77
N GLU A 688 -32.67 5.10 -7.95
CA GLU A 688 -33.93 5.45 -8.58
C GLU A 688 -34.74 4.20 -8.96
N PHE A 689 -34.03 3.19 -9.53
CA PHE A 689 -34.67 1.93 -9.89
C PHE A 689 -35.13 1.13 -8.65
N CYS A 690 -34.30 1.10 -7.59
CA CYS A 690 -34.54 0.30 -6.39
C CYS A 690 -35.31 1.04 -5.29
N ARG A 691 -35.93 2.19 -5.56
CA ARG A 691 -36.58 3.06 -4.54
C ARG A 691 -37.53 2.30 -3.63
N ASP A 692 -38.34 1.39 -4.19
CA ASP A 692 -39.33 0.60 -3.42
C ASP A 692 -38.73 -0.64 -2.76
N MET A 693 -37.45 -0.94 -3.01
CA MET A 693 -36.73 -2.07 -2.44
C MET A 693 -36.02 -1.66 -1.15
N LYS A 694 -36.76 -1.54 -0.04
CA LYS A 694 -36.33 -0.88 1.20
C LYS A 694 -34.87 -1.18 1.62
N THR A 695 -34.50 -2.45 1.74
CA THR A 695 -33.16 -2.85 2.20
C THR A 695 -32.07 -2.49 1.19
N VAL A 696 -32.34 -2.68 -0.11
CA VAL A 696 -31.41 -2.32 -1.19
C VAL A 696 -31.24 -0.82 -1.24
N SER A 697 -32.35 -0.07 -1.26
CA SER A 697 -32.35 1.39 -1.30
C SER A 697 -31.59 2.01 -0.12
N GLN A 698 -31.76 1.48 1.10
CA GLN A 698 -31.03 1.95 2.27
C GLN A 698 -29.50 1.79 2.09
N ARG A 699 -29.03 0.61 1.63
CA ARG A 699 -27.60 0.36 1.42
C ARG A 699 -27.02 1.23 0.29
N LEU A 700 -27.77 1.42 -0.80
CA LEU A 700 -27.36 2.30 -1.89
C LEU A 700 -27.28 3.76 -1.45
N ASN A 701 -28.23 4.23 -0.62
CA ASN A 701 -28.18 5.59 -0.08
C ASN A 701 -26.96 5.82 0.84
N ILE A 702 -26.53 4.82 1.60
CA ILE A 702 -25.27 4.90 2.37
C ILE A 702 -24.09 5.12 1.42
N LEU A 703 -23.99 4.36 0.31
CA LEU A 703 -22.92 4.55 -0.69
C LEU A 703 -22.97 5.98 -1.27
N LYS A 704 -24.16 6.48 -1.59
CA LYS A 704 -24.34 7.85 -2.08
C LYS A 704 -23.90 8.90 -1.07
N GLN A 705 -24.28 8.75 0.21
CA GLN A 705 -23.87 9.65 1.31
C GLN A 705 -22.36 9.67 1.51
N LEU A 706 -21.67 8.57 1.21
CA LEU A 706 -20.21 8.46 1.24
C LEU A 706 -19.53 9.01 -0.03
N GLY A 707 -20.28 9.65 -0.94
CA GLY A 707 -19.73 10.18 -2.19
C GLY A 707 -19.34 9.09 -3.21
N LEU A 708 -19.89 7.87 -3.09
CA LEU A 708 -19.65 6.75 -4.00
C LEU A 708 -20.79 6.56 -5.03
N GLY A 709 -21.63 7.57 -5.19
CA GLY A 709 -22.81 7.52 -6.07
C GLY A 709 -22.51 7.25 -7.55
N TYR A 710 -21.30 7.55 -8.00
CA TYR A 710 -20.85 7.38 -9.38
C TYR A 710 -20.28 5.99 -9.71
N LEU A 711 -19.93 5.19 -8.68
CA LEU A 711 -19.40 3.84 -8.89
C LEU A 711 -20.47 2.93 -9.46
N THR A 712 -20.09 2.05 -10.39
CA THR A 712 -21.00 1.01 -10.87
C THR A 712 -21.10 -0.12 -9.86
N LEU A 713 -22.28 -0.74 -9.75
CA LEU A 713 -22.50 -1.84 -8.81
C LEU A 713 -21.59 -3.06 -9.09
N GLY A 714 -21.30 -3.29 -10.38
CA GLY A 714 -20.41 -4.36 -10.85
C GLY A 714 -18.95 -4.05 -10.86
N GLU A 715 -18.54 -2.82 -10.48
CA GLU A 715 -17.14 -2.43 -10.45
C GLU A 715 -16.32 -3.27 -9.50
N GLU A 716 -15.12 -3.68 -9.95
CA GLU A 716 -14.24 -4.56 -9.17
C GLU A 716 -13.61 -3.80 -8.01
N THR A 717 -13.63 -4.38 -6.80
CA THR A 717 -13.05 -3.71 -5.64
C THR A 717 -11.54 -3.50 -5.74
N PRO A 718 -10.72 -4.33 -6.43
CA PRO A 718 -9.29 -4.05 -6.64
C PRO A 718 -9.01 -2.85 -7.56
N SER A 719 -9.96 -2.41 -8.39
CA SER A 719 -9.80 -1.24 -9.28
C SER A 719 -10.04 0.09 -8.58
N LEU A 720 -10.62 0.08 -7.37
CA LEU A 720 -10.97 1.27 -6.62
C LEU A 720 -9.72 2.02 -6.14
N SER A 721 -9.78 3.34 -6.14
CA SER A 721 -8.78 4.18 -5.48
C SER A 721 -8.72 3.93 -3.96
N GLY A 722 -7.65 4.41 -3.28
CA GLY A 722 -7.50 4.25 -1.84
C GLY A 722 -8.67 4.81 -1.05
N GLY A 723 -9.06 6.04 -1.37
CA GLY A 723 -10.19 6.71 -0.72
C GLY A 723 -11.55 6.06 -1.01
N GLU A 724 -11.77 5.58 -2.24
CA GLU A 724 -12.99 4.82 -2.58
C GLU A 724 -13.08 3.50 -1.79
N ALA A 725 -11.96 2.78 -1.69
CA ALA A 725 -11.89 1.55 -0.90
C ALA A 725 -12.18 1.81 0.58
N GLN A 726 -11.60 2.85 1.18
CA GLN A 726 -11.89 3.23 2.57
C GLN A 726 -13.37 3.59 2.79
N ARG A 727 -13.94 4.42 1.91
CA ARG A 727 -15.36 4.78 1.99
C ARG A 727 -16.28 3.58 1.79
N LEU A 728 -15.90 2.63 0.95
CA LEU A 728 -16.65 1.39 0.77
C LEU A 728 -16.55 0.47 2.00
N LYS A 729 -15.37 0.41 2.66
CA LYS A 729 -15.22 -0.29 3.97
C LYS A 729 -16.16 0.33 5.01
N LEU A 730 -16.18 1.65 5.10
CA LEU A 730 -17.04 2.36 6.01
C LEU A 730 -18.52 2.10 5.72
N ALA A 731 -18.93 2.01 4.45
CA ALA A 731 -20.32 1.68 4.07
C ALA A 731 -20.78 0.36 4.69
N SER A 732 -19.89 -0.61 4.85
CA SER A 732 -20.22 -1.91 5.46
C SER A 732 -20.41 -1.83 6.98
N GLU A 733 -19.91 -0.79 7.64
CA GLU A 733 -19.99 -0.59 9.10
C GLU A 733 -21.11 0.40 9.49
N ILE A 734 -21.48 1.32 8.61
CA ILE A 734 -22.63 2.22 8.84
C ILE A 734 -23.92 1.39 8.93
N GLY A 735 -24.68 1.60 10.00
CA GLY A 735 -25.93 0.87 10.25
C GLY A 735 -25.79 -0.28 11.27
N LYS A 736 -24.58 -0.57 11.76
CA LYS A 736 -24.32 -1.38 12.95
C LYS A 736 -24.33 -0.49 14.19
N THR A 737 -24.30 -1.07 15.38
CA THR A 737 -24.20 -0.32 16.65
C THR A 737 -22.89 0.49 16.65
N GLN A 738 -22.98 1.80 16.86
CA GLN A 738 -21.85 2.73 16.85
C GLN A 738 -21.52 3.24 18.26
N GLU A 739 -22.46 3.11 19.19
CA GLU A 739 -22.27 3.44 20.60
C GLU A 739 -21.10 2.63 21.19
N ASP A 740 -20.25 3.28 21.95
CA ASP A 740 -19.01 2.69 22.52
C ASP A 740 -18.04 2.08 21.45
N SER A 741 -18.14 2.53 20.22
CA SER A 741 -17.22 2.14 19.14
C SER A 741 -16.19 3.23 18.89
N VAL A 742 -14.95 2.81 18.64
CA VAL A 742 -13.89 3.69 18.11
C VAL A 742 -13.66 3.37 16.64
N PHE A 743 -13.76 4.37 15.78
CA PHE A 743 -13.42 4.30 14.36
C PHE A 743 -12.05 4.94 14.15
N VAL A 744 -11.11 4.19 13.63
CA VAL A 744 -9.76 4.65 13.32
C VAL A 744 -9.59 4.70 11.81
N PHE A 745 -9.23 5.88 11.29
CA PHE A 745 -8.99 6.12 9.88
C PHE A 745 -7.53 6.44 9.62
N ASP A 746 -6.97 5.84 8.58
CA ASP A 746 -5.59 6.07 8.14
C ASP A 746 -5.60 6.84 6.82
N GLU A 747 -5.27 8.14 6.89
CA GLU A 747 -5.21 9.09 5.77
C GLU A 747 -6.46 9.04 4.83
N PRO A 748 -7.67 9.25 5.35
CA PRO A 748 -8.90 9.09 4.55
C PRO A 748 -9.14 10.20 3.53
N SER A 749 -8.42 11.32 3.58
CA SER A 749 -8.52 12.42 2.61
C SER A 749 -7.69 12.18 1.34
N ILE A 750 -6.89 11.10 1.29
CA ILE A 750 -6.04 10.79 0.13
C ILE A 750 -6.85 10.80 -1.17
N GLY A 751 -6.40 11.63 -2.14
CA GLY A 751 -7.01 11.73 -3.47
C GLY A 751 -8.40 12.37 -3.48
N LEU A 752 -8.76 13.09 -2.44
CA LEU A 752 -10.06 13.80 -2.35
C LEU A 752 -9.94 15.27 -2.74
N HIS A 753 -10.84 15.70 -3.63
CA HIS A 753 -11.07 17.11 -3.88
C HIS A 753 -11.63 17.80 -2.61
N PRO A 754 -11.38 19.09 -2.34
CA PRO A 754 -11.93 19.79 -1.17
C PRO A 754 -13.45 19.63 -0.97
N LEU A 755 -14.22 19.51 -2.05
CA LEU A 755 -15.66 19.20 -1.97
C LEU A 755 -15.91 17.78 -1.42
N ASP A 756 -15.08 16.81 -1.78
CA ASP A 756 -15.19 15.44 -1.27
C ASP A 756 -14.74 15.36 0.21
N VAL A 757 -13.75 16.17 0.61
CA VAL A 757 -13.35 16.32 2.03
C VAL A 757 -14.53 16.82 2.88
N ARG A 758 -15.35 17.74 2.35
CA ARG A 758 -16.59 18.17 3.03
C ARG A 758 -17.57 17.02 3.26
N VAL A 759 -17.73 16.15 2.27
CA VAL A 759 -18.57 14.94 2.41
C VAL A 759 -18.01 14.04 3.51
N LEU A 760 -16.69 13.83 3.53
CA LEU A 760 -16.01 13.02 4.55
C LEU A 760 -16.20 13.60 5.97
N LEU A 761 -16.08 14.90 6.14
CA LEU A 761 -16.36 15.59 7.42
C LEU A 761 -17.81 15.41 7.87
N GLY A 762 -18.77 15.44 6.95
CA GLY A 762 -20.16 15.11 7.22
C GLY A 762 -20.36 13.68 7.72
N VAL A 763 -19.61 12.74 7.17
CA VAL A 763 -19.61 11.34 7.62
C VAL A 763 -19.03 11.20 9.03
N PHE A 764 -17.93 11.87 9.35
CA PHE A 764 -17.37 11.88 10.71
C PHE A 764 -18.39 12.46 11.70
N GLN A 765 -19.08 13.56 11.33
CA GLN A 765 -20.12 14.12 12.18
C GLN A 765 -21.25 13.11 12.42
N ALA A 766 -21.73 12.42 11.40
CA ALA A 766 -22.77 11.40 11.55
C ALA A 766 -22.34 10.24 12.46
N LEU A 767 -21.08 9.82 12.43
CA LEU A 767 -20.54 8.81 13.37
C LEU A 767 -20.56 9.31 14.81
N LEU A 768 -20.11 10.57 15.03
CA LEU A 768 -20.10 11.20 16.36
C LEU A 768 -21.53 11.39 16.89
N ASP A 769 -22.47 11.82 16.07
CA ASP A 769 -23.89 11.99 16.45
C ASP A 769 -24.54 10.66 16.86
N ASN A 770 -24.02 9.53 16.38
CA ASN A 770 -24.44 8.19 16.76
C ASN A 770 -23.62 7.59 17.92
N GLY A 771 -22.86 8.41 18.65
CA GLY A 771 -22.12 8.02 19.86
C GLY A 771 -20.75 7.38 19.63
N ALA A 772 -20.22 7.38 18.41
CA ALA A 772 -18.88 6.87 18.12
C ALA A 772 -17.78 7.84 18.56
N THR A 773 -16.58 7.31 18.78
CA THR A 773 -15.33 8.06 18.86
C THR A 773 -14.62 7.94 17.51
N VAL A 774 -14.09 9.03 16.98
CA VAL A 774 -13.41 9.03 15.66
C VAL A 774 -11.96 9.48 15.84
N ILE A 775 -11.02 8.66 15.42
CA ILE A 775 -9.59 8.94 15.43
C ILE A 775 -9.09 8.88 13.98
N VAL A 776 -8.40 9.91 13.53
CA VAL A 776 -7.96 10.05 12.15
C VAL A 776 -6.48 10.37 12.12
N ILE A 777 -5.68 9.58 11.40
CA ILE A 777 -4.31 9.93 11.05
C ILE A 777 -4.41 10.80 9.79
N GLU A 778 -3.93 12.06 9.83
CA GLU A 778 -4.15 12.99 8.73
C GLU A 778 -3.08 14.07 8.59
N HIS A 779 -2.94 14.55 7.33
CA HIS A 779 -2.11 15.69 6.96
C HIS A 779 -2.92 16.84 6.33
N ASP A 780 -4.15 16.55 5.89
CA ASP A 780 -5.03 17.52 5.27
C ASP A 780 -5.43 18.61 6.29
N LEU A 781 -5.11 19.87 5.95
CA LEU A 781 -5.34 21.00 6.85
C LEU A 781 -6.82 21.26 7.10
N ASP A 782 -7.70 20.93 6.15
CA ASP A 782 -9.13 21.11 6.32
C ASP A 782 -9.71 20.12 7.31
N VAL A 783 -9.23 18.87 7.30
CA VAL A 783 -9.60 17.87 8.30
C VAL A 783 -9.07 18.27 9.68
N ILE A 784 -7.82 18.74 9.77
CA ILE A 784 -7.20 19.17 11.02
C ILE A 784 -7.95 20.36 11.64
N ARG A 785 -8.31 21.39 10.82
CA ARG A 785 -9.08 22.57 11.27
C ARG A 785 -10.47 22.22 11.79
N ASN A 786 -11.04 21.10 11.34
CA ASN A 786 -12.36 20.61 11.75
C ASN A 786 -12.30 19.56 12.87
N ALA A 787 -11.15 19.27 13.44
CA ALA A 787 -10.99 18.38 14.59
C ALA A 787 -11.47 19.02 15.90
N ASP A 788 -11.98 18.20 16.81
CA ASP A 788 -12.23 18.62 18.20
C ASP A 788 -10.91 18.64 18.99
N TYR A 789 -10.04 17.65 18.72
CA TYR A 789 -8.76 17.46 19.39
C TYR A 789 -7.69 17.04 18.39
N VAL A 790 -6.50 17.58 18.51
CA VAL A 790 -5.35 17.27 17.64
C VAL A 790 -4.18 16.78 18.50
N ILE A 791 -3.51 15.77 18.03
CA ILE A 791 -2.25 15.26 18.57
C ILE A 791 -1.20 15.43 17.48
N ASP A 792 -0.24 16.33 17.69
CA ASP A 792 0.85 16.58 16.74
C ASP A 792 2.11 15.83 17.14
N MET A 793 2.62 14.99 16.25
CA MET A 793 3.81 14.18 16.46
C MET A 793 5.01 14.75 15.71
N GLY A 794 6.14 14.82 16.37
CA GLY A 794 7.34 15.42 15.81
C GLY A 794 8.55 15.35 16.75
N PRO A 795 9.45 16.38 16.66
CA PRO A 795 9.41 17.49 15.71
C PRO A 795 9.86 17.12 14.29
N GLY A 796 10.56 16.01 14.09
CA GLY A 796 11.06 15.53 12.80
C GLY A 796 10.60 14.14 12.47
N GLY A 797 11.18 13.54 11.41
CA GLY A 797 11.02 12.12 11.08
C GLY A 797 12.15 11.27 11.65
N GLY A 798 11.94 9.96 11.79
CA GLY A 798 12.93 9.03 12.33
C GLY A 798 13.29 9.31 13.79
N ASP A 799 14.57 9.20 14.15
CA ASP A 799 15.04 9.39 15.53
C ASP A 799 14.83 10.80 16.08
N ALA A 800 14.76 11.80 15.21
CA ALA A 800 14.43 13.19 15.56
C ALA A 800 12.95 13.38 15.88
N GLY A 801 12.08 12.38 15.57
CA GLY A 801 10.65 12.36 15.83
C GLY A 801 10.25 11.49 17.01
N GLY A 802 9.08 10.89 16.90
CA GLY A 802 8.58 9.89 17.83
C GLY A 802 8.08 10.45 19.16
N ARG A 803 7.79 11.75 19.24
CA ARG A 803 7.27 12.42 20.45
C ARG A 803 6.00 13.18 20.12
N ILE A 804 5.15 13.36 21.10
CA ILE A 804 4.05 14.30 21.04
C ILE A 804 4.64 15.69 21.31
N VAL A 805 4.56 16.60 20.33
CA VAL A 805 5.08 17.98 20.44
C VAL A 805 4.00 18.96 20.88
N ALA A 806 2.75 18.69 20.54
CA ALA A 806 1.59 19.47 20.96
C ALA A 806 0.33 18.62 20.96
N CYS A 807 -0.60 18.91 21.85
CA CYS A 807 -1.94 18.35 21.84
C CYS A 807 -2.96 19.38 22.36
N GLY A 808 -4.16 19.36 21.78
CA GLY A 808 -5.21 20.32 22.13
C GLY A 808 -6.15 20.60 20.97
N THR A 809 -6.86 21.71 21.04
CA THR A 809 -7.70 22.20 19.94
C THR A 809 -6.84 22.68 18.76
N PRO A 810 -7.38 22.74 17.52
CA PRO A 810 -6.63 23.28 16.38
C PRO A 810 -5.99 24.66 16.64
N GLN A 811 -6.66 25.52 17.40
CA GLN A 811 -6.17 26.85 17.77
C GLN A 811 -4.95 26.78 18.72
N GLU A 812 -4.93 25.81 19.63
CA GLU A 812 -3.80 25.57 20.52
C GLU A 812 -2.60 25.04 19.73
N ILE A 813 -2.82 24.14 18.77
CA ILE A 813 -1.78 23.63 17.87
C ILE A 813 -1.18 24.78 17.04
N GLN A 814 -2.03 25.66 16.49
CA GLN A 814 -1.60 26.85 15.73
C GLN A 814 -0.74 27.79 16.57
N SER A 815 -1.01 27.86 17.87
CA SER A 815 -0.28 28.74 18.81
C SER A 815 1.01 28.10 19.37
N SER A 816 1.25 26.80 19.12
CA SER A 816 2.41 26.07 19.63
C SER A 816 3.66 26.35 18.78
N GLU A 817 4.73 26.85 19.41
CA GLU A 817 6.02 27.09 18.74
C GLU A 817 6.69 25.78 18.29
N ASP A 818 6.48 24.69 19.00
CA ASP A 818 7.06 23.37 18.72
C ASP A 818 6.35 22.63 17.58
N SER A 819 5.11 23.02 17.26
CA SER A 819 4.31 22.40 16.22
C SER A 819 4.71 22.90 14.83
N ILE A 820 5.21 21.99 14.00
CA ILE A 820 5.43 22.29 12.57
C ILE A 820 4.08 22.39 11.87
N THR A 821 3.14 21.52 12.17
CA THR A 821 1.78 21.53 11.61
C THR A 821 1.07 22.84 11.93
N GLY A 822 1.21 23.36 13.14
CA GLY A 822 0.60 24.62 13.57
C GLY A 822 0.94 25.83 12.73
N ARG A 823 2.11 25.85 12.11
CA ARG A 823 2.56 26.94 11.21
C ARG A 823 1.76 27.01 9.90
N TYR A 824 1.05 25.95 9.54
CA TYR A 824 0.25 25.84 8.32
C TYR A 824 -1.25 25.92 8.59
N LEU A 825 -1.68 25.84 9.86
CA LEU A 825 -3.07 26.01 10.27
C LEU A 825 -3.45 27.52 10.37
#